data_3d5114de3149943d4196c664bae99d87
#
_entry.id   3d5114de3149943d4196c664bae99d87
#
_cell.length_a   1.000
_cell.length_b   1.000
_cell.length_c   1.000
_cell.angle_alpha   90.00
_cell.angle_beta   90.00
_cell.angle_gamma   90.00
#
_symmetry.space_group_name_H-M   'P 1'
#
loop_
_entity.id
_entity.type
_entity.pdbx_description
1 polymer ?
#
loop_
_entity_poly.entity_id
_entity_poly.type
_entity_poly.pdbx_seq_one_letter_code
_entity_poly.pdbx_strand_id
1 'polypeptide(L)'
;MEYDDMHQVLKKLKSERRQNEFETSDWANLPENVLIKIFSLLSAREILNCSECCRRWHYVSRDTLLWRSKFREDFKVERGIKLKPNTDNWYNEYKRLVDNVPLILTEVLTEHSHQVLHVSFSNNGKLFSTCSKDGFVIVWTSDFPAQLKHKYDMKTLSWKYTQFSQWNRSDSLLLVSGVHFGSFNSTSGEIAVFSLADGFHLRARVQSKPYDIFGCWLSNQHILSGDLKWLAHLVSKSTIWISKANQEIDNENVPVMKEFLNFYNRNASSIRNLMIARCPWLDDGTPPPPDHSTSEQSTSSQSNNQTVYQPGNPMSNLTTRPPVASGSASVPVPDASNSEDNFGYDRPFNYSDEFRKELEENFSESSSELDDFIDVDMAIDEEDVDDDLYEPKYLIFSTGSKTYTPHQIGFKRVLKTSFPKKLEPGPPIKERIALQKRRRELQQIIEQLSPEEARLQFQHFPELRADPDWANFDSVSSRFDGVDALIDLEGHIIGMGLSPDHRFLYVNSRPWPQNCVISNPLEPPPISQEIDIHVIDLQTLKKVGTMLRAHKAYTPNTECFFIFLDVCDDFVGSGAEDRHAYLWDRYYGMCLASFPHNDVVNSVAFNPKDNEMFISTSDDYEIKIWRSQASIRERGIAEMSRANEIRLKNIKKKGEEVKRPTYTANDGKSIN
;
A
#
# COMPACT_ATOMS: atom_id res chain seq x y z
N MET A 1 25.83 -19.65 43.83
CA MET A 1 26.66 -18.56 43.28
C MET A 1 28.12 -18.97 43.07
N GLU A 2 28.76 -19.74 43.94
CA GLU A 2 30.18 -20.10 43.78
C GLU A 2 30.50 -21.17 42.69
N TYR A 3 29.55 -22.00 42.28
CA TYR A 3 29.80 -23.07 41.28
C TYR A 3 29.76 -22.57 39.82
N ASP A 4 28.91 -21.59 39.51
CA ASP A 4 28.81 -20.98 38.20
C ASP A 4 29.97 -20.05 37.88
N ASP A 5 30.45 -19.30 38.88
CA ASP A 5 31.63 -18.43 38.78
C ASP A 5 32.91 -19.23 38.49
N MET A 6 33.09 -20.37 39.16
CA MET A 6 34.27 -21.24 38.97
C MET A 6 34.23 -21.90 37.58
N HIS A 7 33.04 -22.23 37.07
CA HIS A 7 32.90 -22.81 35.72
C HIS A 7 33.20 -21.77 34.63
N GLN A 8 32.80 -20.53 34.81
CA GLN A 8 33.14 -19.41 33.90
C GLN A 8 34.64 -19.08 33.94
N VAL A 9 35.27 -19.07 35.10
CA VAL A 9 36.72 -18.85 35.26
C VAL A 9 37.50 -19.98 34.60
N LEU A 10 37.11 -21.24 34.78
CA LEU A 10 37.77 -22.39 34.15
C LEU A 10 37.58 -22.39 32.63
N LYS A 11 36.43 -21.95 32.15
CA LYS A 11 36.16 -21.79 30.71
C LYS A 11 37.03 -20.69 30.12
N LYS A 12 37.20 -19.58 30.81
CA LYS A 12 38.07 -18.45 30.41
C LYS A 12 39.54 -18.86 30.42
N LEU A 13 40.03 -19.53 31.48
CA LEU A 13 41.41 -20.02 31.53
C LEU A 13 41.73 -21.10 30.48
N LYS A 14 40.78 -21.97 30.17
CA LYS A 14 40.93 -22.94 29.06
C LYS A 14 40.96 -22.26 27.71
N SER A 15 40.20 -21.18 27.50
CA SER A 15 40.25 -20.40 26.23
C SER A 15 41.55 -19.63 26.09
N GLU A 16 42.03 -18.99 27.16
CA GLU A 16 43.32 -18.28 27.17
C GLU A 16 44.53 -19.22 26.96
N ARG A 17 44.51 -20.43 27.54
CA ARG A 17 45.54 -21.43 27.31
C ARG A 17 45.54 -21.93 25.87
N ARG A 18 44.40 -22.19 25.28
CA ARG A 18 44.29 -22.56 23.84
C ARG A 18 44.71 -21.44 22.90
N GLN A 19 44.41 -20.18 23.25
CA GLN A 19 44.86 -19.01 22.50
C GLN A 19 46.39 -18.88 22.51
N ASN A 20 47.03 -19.04 23.65
CA ASN A 20 48.49 -18.99 23.76
C ASN A 20 49.18 -20.14 23.01
N GLU A 21 48.63 -21.36 23.08
CA GLU A 21 49.15 -22.50 22.32
C GLU A 21 49.04 -22.31 20.80
N PHE A 22 47.98 -21.64 20.33
CA PHE A 22 47.77 -21.34 18.91
C PHE A 22 48.69 -20.19 18.43
N GLU A 23 48.86 -19.14 19.26
CA GLU A 23 49.74 -17.98 18.89
C GLU A 23 51.21 -18.38 18.72
N THR A 24 51.64 -19.48 19.27
CA THR A 24 53.01 -20.06 19.10
C THR A 24 53.07 -21.04 17.93
N SER A 25 51.99 -21.36 17.28
CA SER A 25 51.94 -22.31 16.16
C SER A 25 52.33 -21.66 14.81
N ASP A 26 52.83 -22.47 13.88
CA ASP A 26 53.11 -22.04 12.50
C ASP A 26 51.88 -21.50 11.78
N TRP A 27 50.67 -21.95 12.15
CA TRP A 27 49.42 -21.47 11.60
C TRP A 27 49.14 -20.01 11.93
N ALA A 28 49.53 -19.55 13.14
CA ALA A 28 49.40 -18.14 13.51
C ALA A 28 50.31 -17.22 12.69
N ASN A 29 51.41 -17.76 12.15
CA ASN A 29 52.41 -17.03 11.41
C ASN A 29 52.21 -17.04 9.87
N LEU A 30 51.18 -17.66 9.35
CA LEU A 30 50.88 -17.66 7.91
C LEU A 30 50.78 -16.24 7.36
N PRO A 31 51.31 -15.97 6.15
CA PRO A 31 51.14 -14.70 5.48
C PRO A 31 49.69 -14.32 5.30
N GLU A 32 49.34 -13.04 5.40
CA GLU A 32 47.94 -12.55 5.33
C GLU A 32 47.24 -12.94 4.03
N ASN A 33 47.92 -12.86 2.89
CA ASN A 33 47.38 -13.26 1.59
C ASN A 33 47.04 -14.77 1.54
N VAL A 34 47.76 -15.61 2.25
CA VAL A 34 47.48 -17.06 2.36
C VAL A 34 46.26 -17.27 3.25
N LEU A 35 46.17 -16.56 4.39
CA LEU A 35 45.01 -16.60 5.28
C LEU A 35 43.75 -16.11 4.59
N ILE A 36 43.79 -14.99 3.85
CA ILE A 36 42.68 -14.49 3.07
C ILE A 36 42.20 -15.54 2.06
N LYS A 37 43.16 -16.21 1.38
CA LYS A 37 42.87 -17.27 0.42
C LYS A 37 42.18 -18.46 1.10
N ILE A 38 42.64 -18.89 2.27
CA ILE A 38 42.01 -19.95 3.05
C ILE A 38 40.60 -19.51 3.48
N PHE A 39 40.46 -18.31 4.05
CA PHE A 39 39.17 -17.79 4.51
C PHE A 39 38.19 -17.62 3.34
N SER A 40 38.67 -17.30 2.14
CA SER A 40 37.77 -17.21 0.97
C SER A 40 37.09 -18.52 0.60
N LEU A 41 37.63 -19.67 1.02
CA LEU A 41 37.03 -21.00 0.81
C LEU A 41 36.07 -21.43 1.90
N LEU A 42 36.04 -20.69 3.01
CA LEU A 42 35.18 -20.97 4.16
C LEU A 42 33.83 -20.24 4.06
N SER A 43 32.79 -20.76 4.72
CA SER A 43 31.55 -20.03 4.93
C SER A 43 31.74 -18.84 5.90
N ALA A 44 30.87 -17.86 5.85
CA ALA A 44 30.90 -16.70 6.74
C ALA A 44 30.97 -17.11 8.24
N ARG A 45 30.21 -18.14 8.63
CA ARG A 45 30.22 -18.67 9.99
C ARG A 45 31.56 -19.29 10.39
N GLU A 46 32.19 -20.02 9.48
CA GLU A 46 33.50 -20.61 9.71
C GLU A 46 34.59 -19.55 9.80
N ILE A 47 34.54 -18.47 8.98
CA ILE A 47 35.41 -17.32 9.09
C ILE A 47 35.32 -16.67 10.47
N LEU A 48 34.10 -16.50 10.98
CA LEU A 48 33.87 -15.94 12.31
C LEU A 48 34.43 -16.86 13.42
N ASN A 49 34.26 -18.17 13.32
CA ASN A 49 34.87 -19.13 14.25
C ASN A 49 36.42 -19.07 14.19
N CYS A 50 37.00 -18.95 13.01
CA CYS A 50 38.45 -18.75 12.82
C CYS A 50 38.91 -17.42 13.43
N SER A 51 38.08 -16.38 13.44
CA SER A 51 38.43 -15.09 14.03
C SER A 51 38.65 -15.13 15.54
N GLU A 52 38.16 -16.16 16.22
CA GLU A 52 38.32 -16.37 17.66
C GLU A 52 39.64 -17.07 18.02
N CYS A 53 40.38 -17.59 17.03
CA CYS A 53 41.58 -18.38 17.29
C CYS A 53 42.75 -17.54 17.81
N CYS A 54 43.07 -16.39 17.17
CA CYS A 54 44.11 -15.46 17.61
C CYS A 54 43.85 -14.03 17.08
N ARG A 55 44.57 -13.03 17.66
CA ARG A 55 44.43 -11.62 17.26
C ARG A 55 44.73 -11.37 15.78
N ARG A 56 45.67 -12.06 15.20
CA ARG A 56 46.04 -11.93 13.79
C ARG A 56 44.94 -12.47 12.89
N TRP A 57 44.39 -13.64 13.17
CA TRP A 57 43.27 -14.21 12.43
C TRP A 57 42.01 -13.37 12.57
N HIS A 58 41.77 -12.80 13.75
CA HIS A 58 40.70 -11.84 13.98
C HIS A 58 40.85 -10.61 13.07
N TYR A 59 42.06 -10.05 12.95
CA TYR A 59 42.33 -8.91 12.06
C TYR A 59 42.08 -9.27 10.59
N VAL A 60 42.72 -10.35 10.12
CA VAL A 60 42.64 -10.80 8.72
C VAL A 60 41.22 -11.26 8.34
N SER A 61 40.47 -11.85 9.26
CA SER A 61 39.10 -12.28 9.04
C SER A 61 38.13 -11.12 8.74
N ARG A 62 38.54 -9.88 9.00
CA ARG A 62 37.75 -8.66 8.73
C ARG A 62 38.19 -7.92 7.47
N ASP A 63 39.03 -8.55 6.65
CA ASP A 63 39.49 -7.96 5.42
C ASP A 63 38.31 -7.58 4.48
N THR A 64 38.38 -6.37 3.94
CA THR A 64 37.35 -5.80 3.08
C THR A 64 37.10 -6.57 1.79
N LEU A 65 38.21 -7.09 1.16
CA LEU A 65 38.12 -7.84 -0.10
C LEU A 65 37.51 -9.22 0.12
N LEU A 66 37.82 -9.84 1.25
CA LEU A 66 37.23 -11.12 1.67
C LEU A 66 35.74 -10.98 1.81
N TRP A 67 35.25 -10.01 2.60
CA TRP A 67 33.82 -9.83 2.82
C TRP A 67 33.07 -9.30 1.60
N ARG A 68 33.71 -8.50 0.75
CA ARG A 68 33.17 -8.12 -0.54
C ARG A 68 32.93 -9.33 -1.45
N SER A 69 33.85 -10.29 -1.43
CA SER A 69 33.68 -11.53 -2.19
C SER A 69 32.56 -12.39 -1.64
N LYS A 70 32.54 -12.59 -0.32
CA LYS A 70 31.48 -13.34 0.36
C LYS A 70 30.09 -12.71 0.18
N PHE A 71 30.00 -11.39 0.29
CA PHE A 71 28.76 -10.66 0.05
C PHE A 71 28.21 -10.94 -1.35
N ARG A 72 29.07 -10.93 -2.37
CA ARG A 72 28.65 -11.19 -3.75
C ARG A 72 28.24 -12.63 -3.99
N GLU A 73 28.97 -13.56 -3.37
CA GLU A 73 28.72 -15.00 -3.50
C GLU A 73 27.37 -15.37 -2.85
N ASP A 74 27.17 -14.98 -1.61
CA ASP A 74 26.03 -15.39 -0.79
C ASP A 74 24.73 -14.67 -1.19
N PHE A 75 24.83 -13.36 -1.51
CA PHE A 75 23.67 -12.55 -1.91
C PHE A 75 23.49 -12.42 -3.43
N LYS A 76 24.35 -13.06 -4.24
CA LYS A 76 24.29 -13.06 -5.72
C LYS A 76 24.26 -11.67 -6.36
N VAL A 77 24.99 -10.73 -5.78
CA VAL A 77 25.00 -9.34 -6.17
C VAL A 77 26.00 -9.09 -7.31
N GLU A 78 25.67 -8.21 -8.25
CA GLU A 78 26.53 -7.88 -9.40
C GLU A 78 27.88 -7.28 -8.98
N ARG A 79 28.92 -7.53 -9.82
CA ARG A 79 30.31 -7.10 -9.51
C ARG A 79 30.49 -5.58 -9.40
N GLY A 80 29.62 -4.78 -10.01
CA GLY A 80 29.70 -3.32 -10.05
C GLY A 80 29.10 -2.60 -8.84
N ILE A 81 28.36 -3.28 -7.98
CA ILE A 81 27.64 -2.65 -6.87
C ILE A 81 28.61 -2.07 -5.84
N LYS A 82 28.34 -0.83 -5.43
CA LYS A 82 29.08 -0.10 -4.41
C LYS A 82 28.56 -0.47 -3.03
N LEU A 83 29.38 -0.26 -2.01
CA LEU A 83 28.96 -0.36 -0.62
C LEU A 83 27.89 0.70 -0.32
N LYS A 84 26.89 0.34 0.49
CA LYS A 84 25.85 1.28 0.94
C LYS A 84 26.49 2.51 1.59
N PRO A 85 26.04 3.73 1.27
CA PRO A 85 26.52 4.95 1.93
C PRO A 85 26.38 4.82 3.47
N ASN A 86 27.29 5.47 4.21
CA ASN A 86 27.35 5.46 5.68
C ASN A 86 27.63 4.08 6.31
N THR A 87 28.11 3.12 5.53
CA THR A 87 28.62 1.84 6.05
C THR A 87 30.14 1.81 5.97
N ASP A 88 30.82 1.45 7.05
CA ASP A 88 32.28 1.52 7.14
C ASP A 88 32.99 0.51 6.24
N ASN A 89 32.49 -0.71 6.17
CA ASN A 89 33.13 -1.79 5.43
C ASN A 89 32.16 -2.93 5.06
N TRP A 90 32.59 -3.84 4.18
CA TRP A 90 31.79 -4.96 3.70
C TRP A 90 31.47 -5.99 4.77
N TYR A 91 32.26 -6.10 5.83
CA TYR A 91 31.98 -6.97 6.96
C TYR A 91 30.73 -6.48 7.74
N ASN A 92 30.68 -5.19 8.05
CA ASN A 92 29.53 -4.60 8.74
C ASN A 92 28.25 -4.69 7.90
N GLU A 93 28.38 -4.52 6.60
CA GLU A 93 27.26 -4.64 5.68
C GLU A 93 26.74 -6.08 5.57
N TYR A 94 27.66 -7.04 5.47
CA TYR A 94 27.31 -8.45 5.50
C TYR A 94 26.59 -8.82 6.81
N LYS A 95 27.14 -8.35 7.93
CA LYS A 95 26.54 -8.53 9.26
C LYS A 95 25.12 -7.93 9.35
N ARG A 96 24.93 -6.72 8.81
CA ARG A 96 23.62 -6.07 8.77
C ARG A 96 22.59 -6.96 8.06
N LEU A 97 22.92 -7.52 6.92
CA LEU A 97 21.99 -8.37 6.16
C LEU A 97 21.74 -9.74 6.79
N VAL A 98 22.65 -10.23 7.63
CA VAL A 98 22.47 -11.52 8.32
C VAL A 98 21.80 -11.35 9.69
N ASP A 99 22.22 -10.35 10.47
CA ASP A 99 21.81 -10.19 11.86
C ASP A 99 20.57 -9.29 12.04
N ASN A 100 20.41 -8.25 11.18
CA ASN A 100 19.38 -7.21 11.36
C ASN A 100 18.14 -7.38 10.48
N VAL A 101 18.14 -8.32 9.55
CA VAL A 101 16.93 -8.63 8.77
C VAL A 101 15.92 -9.37 9.66
N PRO A 102 14.63 -8.97 9.69
CA PRO A 102 13.62 -9.58 10.56
C PRO A 102 13.15 -10.94 10.02
N LEU A 103 13.96 -11.99 10.14
CA LEU A 103 13.71 -13.32 9.57
C LEU A 103 13.03 -14.30 10.53
N ILE A 104 12.99 -14.00 11.83
CA ILE A 104 12.58 -14.97 12.84
C ILE A 104 11.16 -14.68 13.29
N LEU A 105 10.27 -15.66 13.09
CA LEU A 105 8.91 -15.59 13.61
C LEU A 105 8.95 -15.65 15.14
N THR A 106 8.52 -14.57 15.79
CA THR A 106 8.49 -14.47 17.25
C THR A 106 7.09 -14.66 17.81
N GLU A 107 6.06 -14.18 17.12
CA GLU A 107 4.69 -14.20 17.61
C GLU A 107 3.70 -14.45 16.47
N VAL A 108 2.57 -15.08 16.81
CA VAL A 108 1.39 -15.22 15.94
C VAL A 108 0.17 -14.81 16.75
N LEU A 109 -0.53 -13.77 16.30
CA LEU A 109 -1.76 -13.27 16.94
C LEU A 109 -2.95 -13.78 16.14
N THR A 110 -3.99 -14.30 16.84
CA THR A 110 -5.15 -14.98 16.24
C THR A 110 -6.49 -14.48 16.78
N GLU A 111 -6.54 -13.24 17.24
CA GLU A 111 -7.74 -12.62 17.81
C GLU A 111 -8.77 -12.19 16.79
N HIS A 112 -8.37 -12.05 15.51
CA HIS A 112 -9.30 -11.87 14.41
C HIS A 112 -9.96 -13.19 14.01
N SER A 113 -11.26 -13.14 13.72
CA SER A 113 -12.06 -14.29 13.32
C SER A 113 -12.26 -14.42 11.81
N HIS A 114 -11.68 -13.49 11.02
CA HIS A 114 -11.77 -13.47 9.56
C HIS A 114 -10.47 -12.88 8.97
N GLN A 115 -10.38 -12.78 7.65
CA GLN A 115 -9.24 -12.26 6.89
C GLN A 115 -8.75 -10.93 7.46
N VAL A 116 -7.44 -10.81 7.72
CA VAL A 116 -6.81 -9.58 8.18
C VAL A 116 -6.29 -8.81 6.97
N LEU A 117 -6.91 -7.66 6.69
CA LEU A 117 -6.71 -6.94 5.44
C LEU A 117 -5.59 -5.90 5.51
N HIS A 118 -5.35 -5.30 6.68
CA HIS A 118 -4.39 -4.22 6.81
C HIS A 118 -3.72 -4.17 8.18
N VAL A 119 -2.48 -3.71 8.20
CA VAL A 119 -1.72 -3.40 9.42
C VAL A 119 -0.98 -2.07 9.24
N SER A 120 -0.94 -1.23 10.28
CA SER A 120 -0.14 0.01 10.29
C SER A 120 0.42 0.30 11.68
N PHE A 121 1.65 0.80 11.74
CA PHE A 121 2.29 1.25 12.97
C PHE A 121 1.99 2.71 13.27
N SER A 122 1.96 3.05 14.56
CA SER A 122 2.09 4.43 15.03
C SER A 122 3.47 4.98 14.72
N ASN A 123 3.60 6.30 14.50
CA ASN A 123 4.88 6.94 14.12
C ASN A 123 5.97 6.81 15.20
N ASN A 124 5.54 6.68 16.47
CA ASN A 124 6.46 6.43 17.59
C ASN A 124 6.85 4.95 17.75
N GLY A 125 6.30 4.06 16.91
CA GLY A 125 6.58 2.63 16.88
C GLY A 125 6.09 1.83 18.09
N LYS A 126 5.31 2.43 19.01
CA LYS A 126 4.86 1.76 20.24
C LYS A 126 3.58 0.95 20.09
N LEU A 127 2.77 1.30 19.10
CA LEU A 127 1.48 0.68 18.80
C LEU A 127 1.40 0.28 17.34
N PHE A 128 0.55 -0.68 17.04
CA PHE A 128 0.09 -0.95 15.68
C PHE A 128 -1.39 -1.28 15.67
N SER A 129 -2.05 -1.02 14.55
CA SER A 129 -3.47 -1.30 14.35
C SER A 129 -3.68 -2.32 13.26
N THR A 130 -4.72 -3.12 13.36
CA THR A 130 -5.12 -4.12 12.36
C THR A 130 -6.59 -3.98 12.01
N CYS A 131 -6.90 -4.18 10.73
CA CYS A 131 -8.23 -4.17 10.16
C CYS A 131 -8.58 -5.53 9.54
N SER A 132 -9.84 -5.97 9.69
CA SER A 132 -10.25 -7.30 9.25
C SER A 132 -11.67 -7.33 8.70
N LYS A 133 -11.95 -8.36 7.89
CA LYS A 133 -13.32 -8.69 7.44
C LYS A 133 -14.25 -9.12 8.57
N ASP A 134 -13.75 -9.37 9.79
CA ASP A 134 -14.59 -9.58 10.96
C ASP A 134 -15.27 -8.31 11.49
N GLY A 135 -14.94 -7.15 10.92
CA GLY A 135 -15.51 -5.85 11.29
C GLY A 135 -14.87 -5.20 12.50
N PHE A 136 -13.85 -5.81 13.09
CA PHE A 136 -13.10 -5.21 14.19
C PHE A 136 -11.92 -4.38 13.70
N VAL A 137 -11.64 -3.28 14.41
CA VAL A 137 -10.35 -2.63 14.44
C VAL A 137 -9.70 -2.92 15.80
N ILE A 138 -8.44 -3.40 15.78
CA ILE A 138 -7.72 -3.76 16.99
C ILE A 138 -6.41 -2.96 17.04
N VAL A 139 -6.10 -2.42 18.20
CA VAL A 139 -4.84 -1.73 18.49
C VAL A 139 -4.01 -2.58 19.45
N TRP A 140 -2.76 -2.79 19.11
CA TRP A 140 -1.82 -3.64 19.81
C TRP A 140 -0.62 -2.85 20.33
N THR A 141 0.05 -3.35 21.36
CA THR A 141 1.39 -2.87 21.73
C THR A 141 2.45 -3.55 20.85
N SER A 142 3.55 -2.85 20.54
CA SER A 142 4.68 -3.40 19.78
C SER A 142 5.72 -4.10 20.65
N ASP A 143 5.53 -4.07 21.96
CA ASP A 143 6.39 -4.76 22.92
C ASP A 143 6.32 -6.29 22.74
N PHE A 144 7.26 -7.00 23.34
CA PHE A 144 7.23 -8.46 23.40
C PHE A 144 6.83 -8.94 24.81
N PRO A 145 5.80 -9.77 24.94
CA PRO A 145 4.81 -10.16 23.91
C PRO A 145 3.84 -9.01 23.57
N ALA A 146 3.42 -8.94 22.31
CA ALA A 146 2.42 -7.98 21.87
C ALA A 146 1.08 -8.22 22.57
N GLN A 147 0.47 -7.14 23.08
CA GLN A 147 -0.78 -7.21 23.84
C GLN A 147 -1.86 -6.39 23.16
N LEU A 148 -3.09 -6.89 23.21
CA LEU A 148 -4.26 -6.16 22.78
C LEU A 148 -4.48 -4.97 23.72
N LYS A 149 -4.49 -3.74 23.18
CA LYS A 149 -4.70 -2.51 23.93
C LYS A 149 -6.13 -1.99 23.77
N HIS A 150 -6.63 -1.92 22.55
CA HIS A 150 -7.99 -1.49 22.26
C HIS A 150 -8.60 -2.38 21.18
N LYS A 151 -9.92 -2.56 21.24
CA LYS A 151 -10.72 -3.28 20.25
C LYS A 151 -12.06 -2.58 20.09
N TYR A 152 -12.49 -2.33 18.84
CA TYR A 152 -13.77 -1.70 18.55
C TYR A 152 -14.49 -2.49 17.46
N ASP A 153 -15.79 -2.74 17.68
CA ASP A 153 -16.66 -3.42 16.70
C ASP A 153 -17.36 -2.41 15.81
N MET A 154 -16.91 -2.29 14.56
CA MET A 154 -17.46 -1.37 13.57
C MET A 154 -18.83 -1.82 13.03
N LYS A 155 -19.24 -3.07 13.27
CA LYS A 155 -20.58 -3.54 12.92
C LYS A 155 -21.67 -2.80 13.70
N THR A 156 -21.35 -2.26 14.88
CA THR A 156 -22.24 -1.38 15.65
C THR A 156 -22.59 -0.10 14.90
N LEU A 157 -21.74 0.30 13.94
CA LEU A 157 -21.93 1.44 13.05
C LEU A 157 -22.41 1.02 11.64
N SER A 158 -22.94 -0.20 11.51
CA SER A 158 -23.43 -0.78 10.24
C SER A 158 -22.31 -0.99 9.18
N TRP A 159 -21.07 -1.18 9.61
CA TRP A 159 -20.00 -1.54 8.70
C TRP A 159 -20.00 -3.04 8.38
N LYS A 160 -19.73 -3.37 7.13
CA LYS A 160 -19.54 -4.76 6.68
C LYS A 160 -18.20 -5.31 7.17
N TYR A 161 -17.12 -4.53 6.99
CA TYR A 161 -15.76 -4.85 7.42
C TYR A 161 -14.88 -3.60 7.48
N THR A 162 -13.73 -3.72 8.14
CA THR A 162 -12.66 -2.72 8.15
C THR A 162 -11.56 -3.13 7.16
N GLN A 163 -10.98 -2.16 6.42
CA GLN A 163 -10.05 -2.48 5.33
C GLN A 163 -8.72 -1.74 5.38
N PHE A 164 -8.64 -0.61 6.09
CA PHE A 164 -7.44 0.23 6.13
C PHE A 164 -7.39 1.02 7.43
N SER A 165 -6.20 1.33 7.90
CA SER A 165 -5.96 2.22 9.04
C SER A 165 -4.70 3.05 8.84
N GLN A 166 -4.70 4.29 9.36
CA GLN A 166 -3.57 5.21 9.29
C GLN A 166 -3.53 6.09 10.53
N TRP A 167 -2.36 6.20 11.14
CA TRP A 167 -2.13 7.07 12.30
C TRP A 167 -1.87 8.50 11.86
N ASN A 168 -2.36 9.49 12.65
CA ASN A 168 -1.95 10.87 12.45
C ASN A 168 -0.51 11.06 12.97
N ARG A 169 0.11 12.20 12.64
CA ARG A 169 1.53 12.48 12.97
C ARG A 169 1.85 12.42 14.47
N SER A 170 0.90 12.84 15.30
CA SER A 170 1.06 12.87 16.78
C SER A 170 0.73 11.55 17.45
N ASP A 171 0.28 10.53 16.71
CA ASP A 171 -0.20 9.24 17.24
C ASP A 171 -1.39 9.36 18.22
N SER A 172 -2.07 10.50 18.22
CA SER A 172 -3.23 10.75 19.08
C SER A 172 -4.53 10.29 18.44
N LEU A 173 -4.57 10.20 17.11
CA LEU A 173 -5.74 9.83 16.32
C LEU A 173 -5.42 8.69 15.36
N LEU A 174 -6.40 7.79 15.19
CA LEU A 174 -6.36 6.69 14.24
C LEU A 174 -7.52 6.85 13.25
N LEU A 175 -7.19 7.01 11.96
CA LEU A 175 -8.11 6.90 10.85
C LEU A 175 -8.33 5.42 10.54
N VAL A 176 -9.59 5.02 10.39
CA VAL A 176 -9.99 3.67 9.97
C VAL A 176 -10.95 3.81 8.80
N SER A 177 -10.75 3.04 7.75
CA SER A 177 -11.62 3.00 6.58
C SER A 177 -12.25 1.62 6.43
N GLY A 178 -13.48 1.57 5.96
CA GLY A 178 -14.18 0.32 5.74
C GLY A 178 -15.39 0.46 4.84
N VAL A 179 -16.06 -0.66 4.60
CA VAL A 179 -17.26 -0.73 3.78
C VAL A 179 -18.48 -0.68 4.66
N HIS A 180 -19.36 0.28 4.37
CA HIS A 180 -20.60 0.52 5.08
C HIS A 180 -21.78 -0.08 4.31
N PHE A 181 -22.76 -0.68 5.01
CA PHE A 181 -24.02 -1.05 4.41
C PHE A 181 -24.86 0.22 4.16
N GLY A 182 -24.81 0.71 2.91
CA GLY A 182 -25.70 1.78 2.46
C GLY A 182 -27.17 1.33 2.29
N SER A 183 -27.99 2.18 1.68
CA SER A 183 -29.33 1.79 1.22
C SER A 183 -29.23 0.60 0.26
N PHE A 184 -30.26 -0.21 0.16
CA PHE A 184 -30.39 -1.56 -0.39
C PHE A 184 -29.52 -1.96 -1.59
N ASN A 185 -28.89 -1.02 -2.34
CA ASN A 185 -28.16 -1.31 -3.57
C ASN A 185 -26.80 -0.61 -3.68
N SER A 186 -26.29 0.13 -2.69
CA SER A 186 -24.97 0.75 -2.81
C SER A 186 -24.04 0.40 -1.65
N THR A 187 -22.90 -0.21 -1.94
CA THR A 187 -21.77 -0.30 -1.03
C THR A 187 -21.04 1.03 -1.04
N SER A 188 -21.17 1.79 0.03
CA SER A 188 -20.38 3.00 0.23
C SER A 188 -19.21 2.74 1.17
N GLY A 189 -18.08 3.39 0.92
CA GLY A 189 -16.98 3.47 1.90
C GLY A 189 -17.34 4.50 2.98
N GLU A 190 -16.77 4.29 4.14
CA GLU A 190 -16.81 5.26 5.24
C GLU A 190 -15.46 5.32 5.92
N ILE A 191 -15.10 6.50 6.39
CA ILE A 191 -13.90 6.77 7.16
C ILE A 191 -14.33 7.17 8.57
N ALA A 192 -13.76 6.51 9.57
CA ALA A 192 -13.98 6.83 10.98
C ALA A 192 -12.64 7.26 11.60
N VAL A 193 -12.68 8.22 12.52
CA VAL A 193 -11.51 8.66 13.27
C VAL A 193 -11.72 8.38 14.75
N PHE A 194 -10.74 7.71 15.36
CA PHE A 194 -10.71 7.37 16.78
C PHE A 194 -9.65 8.16 17.51
N SER A 195 -9.97 8.67 18.70
CA SER A 195 -9.00 9.25 19.64
C SER A 195 -8.44 8.17 20.55
N LEU A 196 -7.14 8.26 20.85
CA LEU A 196 -6.45 7.40 21.80
C LEU A 196 -6.09 8.11 23.12
N ALA A 197 -6.32 9.43 23.23
CA ALA A 197 -5.91 10.23 24.38
C ALA A 197 -6.63 9.84 25.67
N ASP A 198 -7.96 9.61 25.59
CA ASP A 198 -8.81 9.32 26.76
C ASP A 198 -9.52 7.96 26.64
N GLY A 199 -8.86 7.00 26.04
CA GLY A 199 -9.44 5.71 25.68
C GLY A 199 -9.47 5.52 24.17
N PHE A 200 -10.42 4.74 23.64
CA PHE A 200 -10.58 4.52 22.20
C PHE A 200 -11.97 4.93 21.77
N HIS A 201 -12.13 6.23 21.47
CA HIS A 201 -13.43 6.85 21.22
C HIS A 201 -13.54 7.38 19.80
N LEU A 202 -14.70 7.15 19.18
CA LEU A 202 -15.04 7.70 17.86
C LEU A 202 -15.15 9.24 17.95
N ARG A 203 -14.48 9.95 17.02
CA ARG A 203 -14.48 11.42 16.95
C ARG A 203 -15.13 11.97 15.69
N ALA A 204 -15.02 11.26 14.57
CA ALA A 204 -15.60 11.69 13.31
C ALA A 204 -15.98 10.50 12.45
N ARG A 205 -17.00 10.68 11.60
CA ARG A 205 -17.38 9.75 10.54
C ARG A 205 -17.63 10.54 9.26
N VAL A 206 -17.06 10.09 8.17
CA VAL A 206 -17.15 10.74 6.86
C VAL A 206 -17.38 9.68 5.80
N GLN A 207 -18.35 9.91 4.92
CA GLN A 207 -18.59 9.04 3.78
C GLN A 207 -17.47 9.17 2.75
N SER A 208 -17.11 8.07 2.09
CA SER A 208 -16.12 8.04 1.01
C SER A 208 -16.64 7.15 -0.13
N LYS A 209 -16.63 7.67 -1.35
CA LYS A 209 -17.01 6.96 -2.57
C LYS A 209 -15.98 7.16 -3.67
N PRO A 210 -15.58 6.12 -4.36
CA PRO A 210 -15.87 4.70 -4.12
C PRO A 210 -15.22 4.20 -2.81
N TYR A 211 -15.64 3.04 -2.32
CA TYR A 211 -15.18 2.47 -1.04
C TYR A 211 -13.67 2.18 -1.00
N ASP A 212 -12.99 2.10 -2.13
CA ASP A 212 -11.53 1.94 -2.26
C ASP A 212 -10.75 3.26 -2.16
N ILE A 213 -11.41 4.38 -1.93
CA ILE A 213 -10.78 5.59 -1.40
C ILE A 213 -10.68 5.45 0.12
N PHE A 214 -9.53 4.97 0.59
CA PHE A 214 -9.34 4.70 2.03
C PHE A 214 -9.26 5.97 2.89
N GLY A 215 -9.06 7.14 2.25
CA GLY A 215 -8.75 8.38 2.94
C GLY A 215 -7.29 8.47 3.37
N CYS A 216 -6.87 9.66 3.74
CA CYS A 216 -5.53 9.90 4.30
C CYS A 216 -5.51 11.17 5.14
N TRP A 217 -4.46 11.33 5.94
CA TRP A 217 -4.20 12.55 6.70
C TRP A 217 -3.61 13.64 5.81
N LEU A 218 -4.26 14.80 5.73
CA LEU A 218 -3.72 16.00 5.13
C LEU A 218 -2.81 16.73 6.12
N SER A 219 -3.24 16.81 7.37
CA SER A 219 -2.53 17.39 8.51
C SER A 219 -2.81 16.57 9.77
N ASN A 220 -2.32 17.04 10.92
CA ASN A 220 -2.55 16.35 12.18
C ASN A 220 -4.04 16.33 12.61
N GLN A 221 -4.86 17.24 12.08
CA GLN A 221 -6.27 17.41 12.44
C GLN A 221 -7.25 17.30 11.27
N HIS A 222 -6.75 17.17 10.03
CA HIS A 222 -7.59 17.16 8.84
C HIS A 222 -7.37 15.89 8.02
N ILE A 223 -8.46 15.30 7.56
CA ILE A 223 -8.47 14.10 6.71
C ILE A 223 -9.00 14.44 5.33
N LEU A 224 -8.54 13.69 4.33
CA LEU A 224 -9.09 13.67 2.98
C LEU A 224 -9.99 12.47 2.79
N SER A 225 -11.15 12.71 2.16
CA SER A 225 -12.05 11.69 1.67
C SER A 225 -12.40 11.96 0.21
N GLY A 226 -13.06 11.04 -0.46
CA GLY A 226 -13.45 11.20 -1.86
C GLY A 226 -14.94 11.00 -2.07
N ASP A 227 -15.45 11.59 -3.15
CA ASP A 227 -16.78 11.33 -3.68
C ASP A 227 -16.70 11.16 -5.20
N LEU A 228 -17.52 10.27 -5.75
CA LEU A 228 -17.62 9.98 -7.17
C LEU A 228 -19.03 10.26 -7.65
N LYS A 229 -19.17 11.12 -8.67
CA LYS A 229 -20.43 11.46 -9.30
C LYS A 229 -20.35 11.23 -10.81
N TRP A 230 -21.30 10.50 -11.37
CA TRP A 230 -21.44 10.33 -12.81
C TRP A 230 -22.05 11.58 -13.42
N LEU A 231 -21.43 12.11 -14.48
CA LEU A 231 -21.87 13.31 -15.20
C LEU A 231 -22.47 12.98 -16.55
N ALA A 232 -21.93 11.97 -17.24
CA ALA A 232 -22.38 11.48 -18.54
C ALA A 232 -21.92 10.04 -18.75
N HIS A 233 -22.25 9.45 -19.91
CA HIS A 233 -21.76 8.11 -20.27
C HIS A 233 -20.23 8.04 -20.22
N LEU A 234 -19.69 7.15 -19.39
CA LEU A 234 -18.24 6.96 -19.14
C LEU A 234 -17.49 8.22 -18.65
N VAL A 235 -18.21 9.23 -18.20
CA VAL A 235 -17.64 10.47 -17.66
C VAL A 235 -18.08 10.65 -16.22
N SER A 236 -17.12 10.85 -15.32
CA SER A 236 -17.38 11.07 -13.91
C SER A 236 -16.58 12.26 -13.36
N LYS A 237 -17.04 12.79 -12.22
CA LYS A 237 -16.33 13.77 -11.39
C LYS A 237 -15.87 13.05 -10.13
N SER A 238 -14.59 13.10 -9.82
CA SER A 238 -14.08 12.75 -8.49
C SER A 238 -13.84 14.04 -7.70
N THR A 239 -14.51 14.16 -6.57
CA THR A 239 -14.35 15.28 -5.64
C THR A 239 -13.55 14.83 -4.43
N ILE A 240 -12.50 15.55 -4.08
CA ILE A 240 -11.75 15.32 -2.85
C ILE A 240 -12.23 16.33 -1.81
N TRP A 241 -12.59 15.83 -0.64
CA TRP A 241 -13.08 16.62 0.48
C TRP A 241 -12.05 16.69 1.60
N ILE A 242 -11.90 17.88 2.21
CA ILE A 242 -11.22 18.03 3.50
C ILE A 242 -12.26 18.00 4.60
N SER A 243 -12.01 17.21 5.64
CA SER A 243 -12.87 17.11 6.81
C SER A 243 -12.06 17.27 8.09
N LYS A 244 -12.62 17.93 9.09
CA LYS A 244 -11.99 18.03 10.42
C LYS A 244 -12.08 16.65 11.11
N ALA A 245 -10.97 16.17 11.65
CA ALA A 245 -10.88 14.85 12.28
C ALA A 245 -11.50 14.78 13.68
N ASN A 246 -11.56 15.92 14.38
CA ASN A 246 -12.21 16.03 15.68
C ASN A 246 -13.42 16.92 15.55
N GLN A 247 -14.61 16.33 15.54
CA GLN A 247 -15.87 17.04 15.46
C GLN A 247 -16.50 17.06 16.85
N GLU A 248 -16.83 18.25 17.36
CA GLU A 248 -17.66 18.38 18.55
C GLU A 248 -19.08 17.91 18.20
N ILE A 249 -19.55 16.90 18.92
CA ILE A 249 -20.72 16.07 18.57
C ILE A 249 -22.04 16.78 18.93
N ASP A 250 -22.22 18.04 18.62
CA ASP A 250 -23.54 18.66 18.75
C ASP A 250 -24.45 18.43 17.54
N ASN A 251 -23.91 17.87 16.44
CA ASN A 251 -24.70 17.50 15.25
C ASN A 251 -24.10 16.28 14.54
N GLU A 252 -24.59 15.10 14.87
CA GLU A 252 -24.19 13.82 14.26
C GLU A 252 -24.40 13.75 12.73
N ASN A 253 -25.10 14.70 12.13
CA ASN A 253 -25.59 14.60 10.77
C ASN A 253 -24.86 15.47 9.73
N VAL A 254 -23.98 16.38 10.12
CA VAL A 254 -23.28 17.26 9.17
C VAL A 254 -21.81 17.41 9.57
N PRO A 255 -20.91 16.59 9.05
CA PRO A 255 -19.48 16.77 9.28
C PRO A 255 -19.03 18.13 8.72
N VAL A 256 -18.08 18.79 9.41
CA VAL A 256 -17.44 20.00 8.90
C VAL A 256 -16.52 19.60 7.76
N MET A 257 -16.95 19.84 6.53
CA MET A 257 -16.28 19.45 5.29
C MET A 257 -16.18 20.65 4.35
N LYS A 258 -15.09 20.68 3.58
CA LYS A 258 -14.87 21.62 2.47
C LYS A 258 -14.50 20.86 1.23
N GLU A 259 -15.10 21.22 0.08
CA GLU A 259 -14.63 20.77 -1.23
C GLU A 259 -13.22 21.28 -1.46
N PHE A 260 -12.31 20.38 -1.83
CA PHE A 260 -10.90 20.70 -1.96
C PHE A 260 -10.44 20.71 -3.41
N LEU A 261 -10.68 19.58 -4.12
CA LEU A 261 -10.28 19.41 -5.52
C LEU A 261 -11.35 18.64 -6.27
N ASN A 262 -11.51 18.98 -7.56
CA ASN A 262 -12.42 18.34 -8.49
C ASN A 262 -11.68 17.84 -9.71
N PHE A 263 -11.79 16.55 -10.00
CA PHE A 263 -11.14 15.94 -11.14
C PHE A 263 -12.14 15.37 -12.13
N TYR A 264 -11.91 15.64 -13.41
CA TYR A 264 -12.67 15.09 -14.50
C TYR A 264 -12.09 13.75 -14.95
N ASN A 265 -12.91 12.70 -14.97
CA ASN A 265 -12.49 11.37 -15.33
C ASN A 265 -13.21 10.90 -16.59
N ARG A 266 -12.49 10.20 -17.49
CA ARG A 266 -12.98 9.58 -18.71
C ARG A 266 -12.93 8.06 -18.61
N ASN A 267 -13.63 7.37 -19.54
CA ASN A 267 -13.57 5.91 -19.67
C ASN A 267 -13.92 5.15 -18.37
N ALA A 268 -14.93 5.65 -17.67
CA ALA A 268 -15.39 5.12 -16.39
C ALA A 268 -14.31 5.06 -15.31
N SER A 269 -13.21 5.78 -15.47
CA SER A 269 -12.17 5.88 -14.44
C SER A 269 -12.61 6.73 -13.26
N SER A 270 -11.90 6.60 -12.16
CA SER A 270 -12.07 7.41 -10.95
C SER A 270 -10.72 7.60 -10.26
N ILE A 271 -10.66 8.55 -9.34
CA ILE A 271 -9.52 8.68 -8.43
C ILE A 271 -9.66 7.65 -7.32
N ARG A 272 -8.56 6.99 -6.98
CA ARG A 272 -8.46 5.97 -5.93
C ARG A 272 -7.14 6.09 -5.18
N ASN A 273 -7.06 5.48 -4.00
CA ASN A 273 -5.84 5.34 -3.21
C ASN A 273 -5.13 6.67 -2.95
N LEU A 274 -5.75 7.54 -2.19
CA LEU A 274 -5.19 8.84 -1.82
C LEU A 274 -4.01 8.70 -0.87
N MET A 275 -2.96 9.50 -1.10
CA MET A 275 -1.78 9.56 -0.26
C MET A 275 -1.21 10.99 -0.25
N ILE A 276 -0.70 11.43 0.89
CA ILE A 276 -0.03 12.73 1.03
C ILE A 276 1.46 12.53 1.23
N ALA A 277 2.26 13.12 0.35
CA ALA A 277 3.71 13.20 0.50
C ALA A 277 4.14 14.63 0.86
N ARG A 278 4.91 14.78 1.93
CA ARG A 278 5.53 16.05 2.30
C ARG A 278 6.76 16.27 1.43
N CYS A 279 6.81 17.40 0.76
CA CYS A 279 7.80 17.67 -0.25
C CYS A 279 8.41 19.07 -0.04
N PRO A 280 9.30 19.25 0.95
CA PRO A 280 9.85 20.58 1.28
C PRO A 280 10.58 21.23 0.10
N TRP A 281 11.06 20.46 -0.86
CA TRP A 281 11.68 20.98 -2.09
C TRP A 281 10.72 21.67 -3.06
N LEU A 282 9.40 21.61 -2.85
CA LEU A 282 8.42 22.31 -3.71
C LEU A 282 8.37 23.81 -3.48
N ASP A 283 8.90 24.31 -2.36
CA ASP A 283 8.95 25.74 -2.05
C ASP A 283 10.03 26.50 -2.86
N ASP A 284 10.96 25.81 -3.52
CA ASP A 284 12.10 26.41 -4.23
C ASP A 284 11.73 27.10 -5.56
N GLY A 285 10.44 27.31 -5.83
CA GLY A 285 9.97 28.02 -7.03
C GLY A 285 10.26 27.29 -8.35
N THR A 286 10.70 26.03 -8.30
CA THR A 286 10.92 25.22 -9.49
C THR A 286 9.57 24.93 -10.16
N PRO A 287 9.40 25.30 -11.46
CA PRO A 287 8.20 24.92 -12.20
C PRO A 287 8.08 23.38 -12.25
N PRO A 288 6.86 22.83 -12.31
CA PRO A 288 6.69 21.41 -12.52
C PRO A 288 7.45 20.97 -13.78
N PRO A 289 7.99 19.75 -13.82
CA PRO A 289 8.59 19.23 -15.04
C PRO A 289 7.57 19.31 -16.17
N PRO A 290 7.96 19.69 -17.39
CA PRO A 290 7.03 19.89 -18.50
C PRO A 290 6.28 18.60 -18.82
N ASP A 291 4.97 18.75 -19.04
CA ASP A 291 4.05 17.70 -19.44
C ASP A 291 4.56 16.99 -20.72
N HIS A 292 4.90 15.70 -20.64
CA HIS A 292 5.27 14.90 -21.80
C HIS A 292 4.08 14.17 -22.46
N SER A 293 2.87 14.71 -22.33
CA SER A 293 1.66 14.08 -22.89
C SER A 293 1.16 14.64 -24.22
N THR A 294 1.95 15.48 -24.95
CA THR A 294 1.57 15.90 -26.31
C THR A 294 2.77 15.98 -27.23
N SER A 295 2.69 15.21 -28.30
CA SER A 295 3.40 15.28 -29.58
C SER A 295 4.47 14.23 -29.86
N GLU A 296 4.04 13.08 -30.35
CA GLU A 296 4.74 12.43 -31.45
C GLU A 296 4.27 13.08 -32.76
N GLN A 297 5.02 14.06 -33.22
CA GLN A 297 5.12 14.36 -34.64
C GLN A 297 6.59 14.61 -34.99
N SER A 298 7.01 13.74 -35.89
CA SER A 298 8.27 13.67 -36.61
C SER A 298 8.86 15.03 -37.02
N THR A 299 10.13 15.27 -36.72
CA THR A 299 11.10 15.80 -37.71
C THR A 299 12.53 15.49 -37.27
N SER A 300 13.25 14.94 -38.24
CA SER A 300 14.68 14.67 -38.24
C SER A 300 15.51 15.95 -38.16
N SER A 301 16.58 15.99 -37.34
CA SER A 301 17.96 16.30 -37.78
C SER A 301 18.90 16.69 -36.62
N GLN A 302 20.03 15.99 -36.61
CA GLN A 302 21.41 16.40 -36.30
C GLN A 302 21.84 16.82 -34.88
N SER A 303 22.60 15.90 -34.31
CA SER A 303 23.90 16.03 -33.63
C SER A 303 24.14 17.14 -32.58
N ASN A 304 24.42 16.72 -31.32
CA ASN A 304 25.73 16.96 -30.73
C ASN A 304 25.95 16.14 -29.44
N ASN A 305 27.17 15.68 -29.32
CA ASN A 305 27.73 14.83 -28.27
C ASN A 305 27.66 15.46 -26.87
N GLN A 306 27.11 14.73 -25.91
CA GLN A 306 27.62 14.70 -24.53
C GLN A 306 27.39 13.32 -23.93
N THR A 307 28.49 12.71 -23.53
CA THR A 307 28.63 11.40 -22.90
C THR A 307 27.92 11.37 -21.55
N VAL A 308 26.83 10.62 -21.49
CA VAL A 308 26.21 10.17 -20.23
C VAL A 308 26.33 8.66 -20.17
N TYR A 309 26.94 8.17 -19.12
CA TYR A 309 27.12 6.76 -18.80
C TYR A 309 25.79 6.00 -18.86
N GLN A 310 25.65 5.07 -19.80
CA GLN A 310 24.63 4.03 -19.78
C GLN A 310 25.20 2.74 -19.15
N PRO A 311 24.47 2.06 -18.25
CA PRO A 311 24.79 0.69 -17.88
C PRO A 311 24.33 -0.27 -18.99
N GLY A 312 25.23 -1.19 -19.37
CA GLY A 312 25.08 -2.06 -20.53
C GLY A 312 23.95 -3.07 -20.42
N ASN A 313 23.30 -3.29 -21.55
CA ASN A 313 22.40 -4.40 -21.81
C ASN A 313 23.13 -5.76 -21.75
N PRO A 314 22.56 -6.80 -21.13
CA PRO A 314 23.06 -8.15 -21.32
C PRO A 314 22.57 -8.74 -22.63
N MET A 315 23.50 -9.28 -23.38
CA MET A 315 23.31 -10.04 -24.62
C MET A 315 22.32 -11.19 -24.47
N SER A 316 21.43 -11.27 -25.44
CA SER A 316 20.59 -12.40 -25.74
C SER A 316 21.42 -13.59 -26.22
N ASN A 317 21.37 -14.72 -25.53
CA ASN A 317 21.76 -16.02 -26.10
C ASN A 317 20.53 -16.80 -26.53
N LEU A 318 20.49 -17.04 -27.82
CA LEU A 318 19.57 -17.95 -28.51
C LEU A 318 19.67 -19.36 -27.92
N THR A 319 18.52 -19.92 -27.54
CA THR A 319 18.32 -21.37 -27.60
C THR A 319 16.98 -21.66 -28.28
N THR A 320 17.10 -22.37 -29.38
CA THR A 320 16.06 -22.87 -30.27
C THR A 320 15.08 -23.77 -29.54
N ARG A 321 13.79 -23.49 -29.72
CA ARG A 321 12.69 -24.40 -29.37
C ARG A 321 12.23 -25.19 -30.59
N PRO A 322 11.92 -26.49 -30.44
CA PRO A 322 11.22 -27.24 -31.49
C PRO A 322 9.70 -26.97 -31.47
N PRO A 323 9.00 -27.19 -32.58
CA PRO A 323 7.58 -26.85 -32.72
C PRO A 323 6.67 -27.88 -32.04
N VAL A 324 5.65 -27.38 -31.33
CA VAL A 324 4.57 -28.22 -30.79
C VAL A 324 3.32 -28.06 -31.65
N ALA A 325 2.79 -29.20 -32.02
CA ALA A 325 1.65 -29.38 -32.89
C ALA A 325 0.33 -28.92 -32.22
N SER A 326 -0.54 -28.33 -33.02
CA SER A 326 -1.92 -28.02 -32.74
C SER A 326 -2.76 -29.27 -32.54
N GLY A 327 -3.45 -29.37 -31.40
CA GLY A 327 -4.49 -30.37 -31.17
C GLY A 327 -5.66 -29.74 -30.43
N SER A 328 -6.73 -29.46 -31.15
CA SER A 328 -8.02 -29.03 -30.64
C SER A 328 -8.72 -30.21 -29.96
N ALA A 329 -9.12 -30.07 -28.71
CA ALA A 329 -10.13 -30.95 -28.10
C ALA A 329 -11.07 -30.12 -27.24
N SER A 330 -12.29 -29.97 -27.72
CA SER A 330 -13.44 -29.47 -27.00
C SER A 330 -13.90 -30.48 -25.96
N VAL A 331 -14.10 -30.00 -24.71
CA VAL A 331 -14.74 -30.77 -23.63
C VAL A 331 -16.05 -30.08 -23.26
N PRO A 332 -17.16 -30.82 -23.11
CA PRO A 332 -18.50 -30.24 -22.92
C PRO A 332 -18.74 -29.82 -21.47
N VAL A 333 -19.55 -28.76 -21.33
CA VAL A 333 -20.06 -28.20 -20.08
C VAL A 333 -21.19 -29.13 -19.57
N PRO A 334 -21.23 -29.51 -18.29
CA PRO A 334 -22.44 -30.11 -17.71
C PRO A 334 -23.34 -29.05 -17.11
N ASP A 335 -24.63 -29.15 -17.42
CA ASP A 335 -25.75 -28.43 -16.81
C ASP A 335 -25.79 -28.62 -15.28
N ALA A 336 -25.95 -27.52 -14.56
CA ALA A 336 -26.20 -27.52 -13.13
C ALA A 336 -27.67 -27.31 -12.86
N SER A 337 -28.35 -28.34 -12.39
CA SER A 337 -29.64 -28.24 -11.72
C SER A 337 -29.49 -28.63 -10.23
N ASN A 338 -29.86 -27.66 -9.36
CA ASN A 338 -30.38 -27.76 -8.01
C ASN A 338 -29.71 -28.74 -6.99
N SER A 339 -29.03 -28.16 -6.00
CA SER A 339 -29.27 -28.47 -4.58
C SER A 339 -28.79 -27.32 -3.71
N GLU A 340 -29.73 -26.80 -2.92
CA GLU A 340 -29.51 -25.88 -1.83
C GLU A 340 -28.70 -26.60 -0.73
N ASP A 341 -27.51 -26.05 -0.42
CA ASP A 341 -26.95 -26.05 0.92
C ASP A 341 -25.86 -24.96 0.96
N ASN A 342 -26.25 -23.85 1.57
CA ASN A 342 -25.48 -22.64 1.74
C ASN A 342 -24.49 -22.76 2.90
N PHE A 343 -23.21 -22.99 2.61
CA PHE A 343 -22.11 -22.40 3.35
C PHE A 343 -21.22 -21.65 2.34
N GLY A 344 -21.55 -20.37 2.17
CA GLY A 344 -20.94 -19.52 1.19
C GLY A 344 -19.47 -19.26 1.51
N TYR A 345 -18.61 -19.72 0.64
CA TYR A 345 -17.37 -18.99 0.37
C TYR A 345 -17.80 -17.64 -0.20
N ASP A 346 -17.62 -16.57 0.55
CA ASP A 346 -17.71 -15.20 0.04
C ASP A 346 -16.67 -15.08 -1.09
N ARG A 347 -17.15 -15.17 -2.33
CA ARG A 347 -16.33 -14.89 -3.50
C ARG A 347 -15.83 -13.45 -3.37
N PRO A 348 -14.56 -13.17 -3.72
CA PRO A 348 -14.12 -11.80 -3.86
C PRO A 348 -15.08 -11.08 -4.81
N PHE A 349 -15.43 -9.86 -4.45
CA PHE A 349 -16.40 -9.02 -5.16
C PHE A 349 -16.09 -9.00 -6.65
N ASN A 350 -17.07 -9.35 -7.47
CA ASN A 350 -16.97 -9.24 -8.92
C ASN A 350 -17.10 -7.77 -9.32
N TYR A 351 -15.95 -7.10 -9.44
CA TYR A 351 -15.82 -5.67 -9.71
C TYR A 351 -16.57 -5.24 -10.97
N SER A 352 -16.70 -6.11 -11.97
CA SER A 352 -17.33 -5.80 -13.25
C SER A 352 -18.85 -5.74 -13.19
N ASP A 353 -19.49 -6.60 -12.42
CA ASP A 353 -20.96 -6.67 -12.36
C ASP A 353 -21.55 -5.62 -11.41
N GLU A 354 -20.88 -5.32 -10.31
CA GLU A 354 -21.28 -4.22 -9.43
C GLU A 354 -21.03 -2.86 -10.06
N PHE A 355 -19.89 -2.68 -10.70
CA PHE A 355 -19.57 -1.45 -11.40
C PHE A 355 -20.52 -1.21 -12.59
N ARG A 356 -20.95 -2.27 -13.27
CA ARG A 356 -21.97 -2.19 -14.31
C ARG A 356 -23.34 -1.83 -13.75
N LYS A 357 -23.72 -2.40 -12.62
CA LYS A 357 -24.95 -2.03 -11.89
C LYS A 357 -24.90 -0.60 -11.37
N GLU A 358 -23.78 -0.19 -10.78
CA GLU A 358 -23.58 1.17 -10.31
C GLU A 358 -23.63 2.20 -11.45
N LEU A 359 -23.13 1.85 -12.64
CA LEU A 359 -23.31 2.63 -13.86
C LEU A 359 -24.80 2.73 -14.28
N GLU A 360 -25.53 1.62 -14.28
CA GLU A 360 -26.93 1.58 -14.69
C GLU A 360 -27.87 2.28 -13.68
N GLU A 361 -27.63 2.14 -12.37
CA GLU A 361 -28.40 2.75 -11.29
C GLU A 361 -28.13 4.26 -11.17
N ASN A 362 -26.88 4.70 -11.28
CA ASN A 362 -26.52 6.12 -11.22
C ASN A 362 -26.98 6.91 -12.47
N PHE A 363 -27.21 6.26 -13.62
CA PHE A 363 -27.84 6.90 -14.77
C PHE A 363 -29.31 7.24 -14.52
N SER A 364 -30.00 6.49 -13.65
CA SER A 364 -31.38 6.76 -13.30
C SER A 364 -31.55 7.85 -12.22
N GLU A 365 -30.52 8.11 -11.40
CA GLU A 365 -30.55 9.08 -10.31
C GLU A 365 -29.79 10.39 -10.61
N SER A 366 -29.02 10.47 -11.70
CA SER A 366 -28.07 11.56 -11.96
C SER A 366 -28.66 12.88 -12.48
N SER A 367 -29.97 13.03 -12.49
CA SER A 367 -30.57 14.33 -12.79
C SER A 367 -30.92 15.07 -11.49
N SER A 368 -30.03 15.90 -11.00
CA SER A 368 -30.29 16.98 -10.04
C SER A 368 -29.66 16.90 -8.65
N GLU A 369 -28.37 17.12 -8.55
CA GLU A 369 -27.85 17.84 -7.39
C GLU A 369 -26.85 18.88 -7.87
N LEU A 370 -27.25 20.13 -7.78
CA LEU A 370 -26.43 21.27 -8.14
C LEU A 370 -25.61 21.75 -6.99
N ASP A 371 -24.35 21.91 -7.32
CA ASP A 371 -23.34 22.61 -6.58
C ASP A 371 -23.57 24.13 -6.69
N ASP A 372 -24.35 24.71 -5.80
CA ASP A 372 -24.27 26.13 -5.47
C ASP A 372 -23.75 26.24 -4.02
N PHE A 373 -22.46 25.93 -3.83
CA PHE A 373 -21.75 26.41 -2.66
C PHE A 373 -21.21 27.82 -2.99
N ILE A 374 -21.79 28.78 -2.32
CA ILE A 374 -21.34 30.18 -2.33
C ILE A 374 -19.94 30.20 -1.70
N ASP A 375 -18.96 30.67 -2.45
CA ASP A 375 -17.66 31.07 -1.92
C ASP A 375 -17.89 32.24 -0.95
N VAL A 376 -17.93 31.94 0.35
CA VAL A 376 -17.93 32.94 1.39
C VAL A 376 -16.50 33.11 1.87
N ASP A 377 -15.89 34.22 1.49
CA ASP A 377 -14.63 34.71 2.09
C ASP A 377 -14.89 34.96 3.58
N MET A 378 -14.46 34.04 4.44
CA MET A 378 -14.57 34.18 5.88
C MET A 378 -13.24 34.53 6.52
N ALA A 379 -13.31 35.51 7.42
CA ALA A 379 -12.17 35.98 8.20
C ALA A 379 -11.53 34.85 9.02
N ILE A 380 -10.22 34.75 8.91
CA ILE A 380 -9.38 33.76 9.63
C ILE A 380 -9.02 34.38 10.97
N ASP A 381 -9.50 33.82 12.07
CA ASP A 381 -8.98 34.11 13.41
C ASP A 381 -7.67 33.32 13.63
N GLU A 382 -6.60 33.99 14.04
CA GLU A 382 -5.21 33.50 14.03
C GLU A 382 -4.83 32.47 15.13
N GLU A 383 -5.75 31.96 15.95
CA GLU A 383 -5.37 31.25 17.19
C GLU A 383 -5.25 29.72 17.12
N ASP A 384 -5.57 29.05 15.99
CA ASP A 384 -5.34 27.59 15.79
C ASP A 384 -4.64 27.35 14.46
N VAL A 385 -3.39 27.77 14.34
CA VAL A 385 -2.59 27.50 13.17
C VAL A 385 -2.10 26.06 13.21
N ASP A 386 -2.73 25.18 12.42
CA ASP A 386 -2.18 23.85 12.11
C ASP A 386 -1.06 24.02 11.08
N ASP A 387 0.17 24.20 11.57
CA ASP A 387 1.36 24.43 10.73
C ASP A 387 1.51 23.38 9.64
N ASP A 388 1.03 22.16 9.88
CA ASP A 388 1.03 21.06 8.90
C ASP A 388 0.19 21.38 7.65
N LEU A 389 -0.83 22.25 7.71
CA LEU A 389 -1.62 22.67 6.54
C LEU A 389 -0.82 23.54 5.55
N TYR A 390 0.21 24.20 6.03
CA TYR A 390 1.01 25.16 5.24
C TYR A 390 2.28 24.53 4.65
N GLU A 391 2.65 23.30 5.06
CA GLU A 391 3.78 22.59 4.46
C GLU A 391 3.48 22.22 3.00
N PRO A 392 4.43 22.39 2.05
CA PRO A 392 4.24 21.98 0.68
C PRO A 392 4.15 20.45 0.56
N LYS A 393 3.15 19.97 -0.18
CA LYS A 393 2.81 18.56 -0.30
C LYS A 393 2.45 18.20 -1.73
N TYR A 394 2.61 16.91 -2.07
CA TYR A 394 1.88 16.28 -3.16
C TYR A 394 0.70 15.49 -2.63
N LEU A 395 -0.48 15.71 -3.20
CA LEU A 395 -1.54 14.72 -3.22
C LEU A 395 -1.22 13.73 -4.34
N ILE A 396 -1.05 12.47 -3.97
CA ILE A 396 -0.76 11.35 -4.86
C ILE A 396 -1.98 10.46 -4.89
N PHE A 397 -2.37 10.03 -6.08
CA PHE A 397 -3.53 9.14 -6.26
C PHE A 397 -3.35 8.22 -7.45
N SER A 398 -4.01 7.08 -7.43
CA SER A 398 -4.11 6.21 -8.59
C SER A 398 -5.36 6.55 -9.41
N THR A 399 -5.26 6.47 -10.74
CA THR A 399 -6.37 6.75 -11.65
C THR A 399 -6.20 5.97 -12.96
N GLY A 400 -7.13 6.12 -13.88
CA GLY A 400 -7.08 5.58 -15.22
C GLY A 400 -7.49 6.61 -16.26
N SER A 401 -7.04 6.44 -17.52
CA SER A 401 -7.48 7.24 -18.64
C SER A 401 -7.96 6.38 -19.81
N LYS A 402 -7.50 5.11 -19.87
CA LYS A 402 -7.81 4.15 -20.93
C LYS A 402 -8.92 3.18 -20.52
N THR A 403 -9.06 2.92 -19.23
CA THR A 403 -10.03 2.01 -18.65
C THR A 403 -10.33 2.43 -17.21
N TYR A 404 -11.40 1.91 -16.63
CA TYR A 404 -11.73 2.12 -15.21
C TYR A 404 -10.67 1.55 -14.26
N THR A 405 -9.82 0.65 -14.73
CA THR A 405 -8.74 0.05 -13.94
C THR A 405 -7.64 1.08 -13.67
N PRO A 406 -7.22 1.31 -12.41
CA PRO A 406 -6.16 2.25 -12.11
C PRO A 406 -4.82 1.76 -12.68
N HIS A 407 -4.22 2.55 -13.56
CA HIS A 407 -2.95 2.25 -14.23
C HIS A 407 -2.00 3.46 -14.27
N GLN A 408 -2.48 4.61 -13.80
CA GLN A 408 -1.71 5.85 -13.74
C GLN A 408 -1.60 6.35 -12.32
N ILE A 409 -0.47 6.96 -11.99
CA ILE A 409 -0.27 7.73 -10.77
C ILE A 409 -0.39 9.21 -11.10
N GLY A 410 -1.33 9.89 -10.46
CA GLY A 410 -1.50 11.34 -10.55
C GLY A 410 -0.84 12.05 -9.39
N PHE A 411 -0.29 13.23 -9.67
CA PHE A 411 0.33 14.12 -8.70
C PHE A 411 -0.32 15.49 -8.78
N LYS A 412 -0.78 16.01 -7.64
CA LYS A 412 -1.30 17.35 -7.50
C LYS A 412 -0.57 18.08 -6.38
N ARG A 413 -0.01 19.25 -6.67
CA ARG A 413 0.58 20.12 -5.65
C ARG A 413 -0.52 20.66 -4.75
N VAL A 414 -0.34 20.47 -3.46
CA VAL A 414 -1.20 21.08 -2.44
C VAL A 414 -0.51 22.32 -1.95
N LEU A 415 -1.07 23.47 -2.34
CA LEU A 415 -0.63 24.78 -1.89
C LEU A 415 -1.24 25.08 -0.51
N LYS A 416 -0.84 26.21 0.08
CA LYS A 416 -1.41 26.71 1.34
C LYS A 416 -2.94 26.72 1.27
N THR A 417 -3.58 25.96 2.14
CA THR A 417 -5.03 25.83 2.17
C THR A 417 -5.56 26.30 3.51
N SER A 418 -6.51 27.20 3.50
CA SER A 418 -7.24 27.61 4.70
C SER A 418 -8.48 26.72 4.88
N PHE A 419 -8.75 26.32 6.10
CA PHE A 419 -9.94 25.57 6.46
C PHE A 419 -10.85 26.45 7.37
N PRO A 420 -12.15 26.61 7.07
CA PRO A 420 -13.05 27.42 7.88
C PRO A 420 -13.27 26.78 9.26
N LYS A 421 -13.24 27.56 10.33
CA LYS A 421 -13.49 27.08 11.71
C LYS A 421 -14.92 26.58 11.93
N LYS A 422 -15.89 27.22 11.27
CA LYS A 422 -17.30 26.82 11.29
C LYS A 422 -17.85 26.93 9.88
N LEU A 423 -18.55 25.87 9.43
CA LEU A 423 -19.40 25.98 8.26
C LEU A 423 -20.71 26.63 8.70
N GLU A 424 -21.16 27.67 7.98
CA GLU A 424 -22.53 28.13 8.15
C GLU A 424 -23.48 26.96 7.77
N PRO A 425 -24.49 26.66 8.59
CA PRO A 425 -25.47 25.69 8.23
C PRO A 425 -26.12 26.13 6.92
N GLY A 426 -26.02 25.32 5.89
CA GLY A 426 -26.77 25.54 4.64
C GLY A 426 -28.25 25.67 4.89
N PRO A 427 -29.06 26.11 3.90
CA PRO A 427 -30.46 26.31 4.06
C PRO A 427 -31.14 25.04 4.63
N PRO A 428 -32.15 25.20 5.52
CA PRO A 428 -32.83 24.09 6.17
C PRO A 428 -33.30 23.05 5.15
N ILE A 429 -33.30 21.78 5.51
CA ILE A 429 -33.72 20.67 4.62
C ILE A 429 -35.06 20.96 3.92
N LYS A 430 -36.01 21.60 4.59
CA LYS A 430 -37.31 21.98 4.01
C LYS A 430 -37.14 22.98 2.85
N GLU A 431 -36.25 23.93 2.98
CA GLU A 431 -35.97 24.93 1.96
C GLU A 431 -35.18 24.32 0.76
N ARG A 432 -34.27 23.44 1.04
CA ARG A 432 -33.53 22.64 -0.01
C ARG A 432 -34.52 21.80 -0.81
N ILE A 433 -35.45 21.10 -0.15
CA ILE A 433 -36.49 20.31 -0.81
C ILE A 433 -37.42 21.22 -1.65
N ALA A 434 -37.78 22.39 -1.12
CA ALA A 434 -38.63 23.33 -1.83
C ALA A 434 -37.95 23.92 -3.07
N LEU A 435 -36.68 24.25 -2.97
CA LEU A 435 -35.85 24.71 -4.09
C LEU A 435 -35.72 23.62 -5.16
N GLN A 436 -35.45 22.38 -4.74
CA GLN A 436 -35.34 21.24 -5.65
C GLN A 436 -36.68 20.94 -6.36
N LYS A 437 -37.77 21.01 -5.67
CA LYS A 437 -39.10 20.83 -6.25
C LYS A 437 -39.42 21.94 -7.27
N ARG A 438 -39.17 23.19 -6.90
CA ARG A 438 -39.37 24.36 -7.79
C ARG A 438 -38.50 24.24 -9.05
N ARG A 439 -37.28 23.77 -8.92
CA ARG A 439 -36.38 23.54 -10.05
C ARG A 439 -36.90 22.46 -10.99
N ARG A 440 -37.41 21.32 -10.48
CA ARG A 440 -38.01 20.26 -11.29
C ARG A 440 -39.25 20.76 -12.04
N GLU A 441 -40.09 21.55 -11.38
CA GLU A 441 -41.27 22.15 -11.98
C GLU A 441 -40.91 23.13 -13.12
N LEU A 442 -39.91 23.95 -12.91
CA LEU A 442 -39.40 24.87 -13.94
C LEU A 442 -38.72 24.11 -15.11
N GLN A 443 -38.01 23.03 -14.83
CA GLN A 443 -37.38 22.20 -15.87
C GLN A 443 -38.43 21.52 -16.74
N GLN A 444 -39.48 21.00 -16.16
CA GLN A 444 -40.64 20.44 -16.90
C GLN A 444 -41.38 21.49 -17.75
N ILE A 445 -41.45 22.73 -17.30
CA ILE A 445 -42.02 23.84 -18.08
C ILE A 445 -41.14 24.16 -19.27
N ILE A 446 -39.80 24.22 -19.10
CA ILE A 446 -38.85 24.53 -20.16
C ILE A 446 -38.82 23.44 -21.24
N GLU A 447 -38.95 22.17 -20.86
CA GLU A 447 -39.01 21.04 -21.80
C GLU A 447 -40.26 21.13 -22.75
N GLN A 448 -41.26 21.86 -22.34
CA GLN A 448 -42.52 22.07 -23.15
C GLN A 448 -42.48 23.34 -24.00
N LEU A 449 -41.48 24.20 -23.84
CA LEU A 449 -41.33 25.45 -24.56
C LEU A 449 -40.57 25.27 -25.89
N SER A 450 -40.80 26.17 -26.84
CA SER A 450 -40.00 26.25 -28.03
C SER A 450 -38.54 26.66 -27.70
N PRO A 451 -37.55 26.31 -28.55
CA PRO A 451 -36.15 26.65 -28.31
C PRO A 451 -35.86 28.15 -28.09
N GLU A 452 -36.67 29.03 -28.71
CA GLU A 452 -36.54 30.49 -28.55
C GLU A 452 -37.13 30.96 -27.22
N GLU A 453 -38.26 30.46 -26.82
CA GLU A 453 -38.92 30.75 -25.52
C GLU A 453 -38.08 30.21 -24.37
N ALA A 454 -37.56 29.00 -24.50
CA ALA A 454 -36.62 28.42 -23.51
C ALA A 454 -35.37 29.31 -23.32
N ARG A 455 -34.83 29.86 -24.42
CA ARG A 455 -33.65 30.76 -24.35
C ARG A 455 -33.93 32.06 -23.63
N LEU A 456 -35.13 32.62 -23.75
CA LEU A 456 -35.58 33.82 -23.01
C LEU A 456 -35.76 33.50 -21.52
N GLN A 457 -36.30 32.32 -21.20
CA GLN A 457 -36.47 31.86 -19.81
C GLN A 457 -35.13 31.61 -19.14
N PHE A 458 -34.13 31.05 -19.83
CA PHE A 458 -32.76 30.88 -19.31
C PHE A 458 -32.04 32.19 -19.00
N GLN A 459 -32.40 33.32 -19.65
CA GLN A 459 -31.87 34.65 -19.30
C GLN A 459 -32.47 35.19 -18.00
N HIS A 460 -33.72 34.85 -17.71
CA HIS A 460 -34.44 35.31 -16.49
C HIS A 460 -34.19 34.41 -15.28
N PHE A 461 -33.84 33.15 -15.50
CA PHE A 461 -33.57 32.16 -14.46
C PHE A 461 -32.22 31.50 -14.74
N PRO A 462 -31.08 32.14 -14.36
CA PRO A 462 -29.74 31.58 -14.58
C PRO A 462 -29.52 30.22 -13.90
N GLU A 463 -30.33 29.89 -12.89
CA GLU A 463 -30.36 28.60 -12.19
C GLU A 463 -30.78 27.42 -13.10
N LEU A 464 -31.41 27.71 -14.24
CA LEU A 464 -31.94 26.74 -15.19
C LEU A 464 -31.09 26.60 -16.47
N ARG A 465 -29.83 26.98 -16.43
CA ARG A 465 -28.95 26.76 -17.59
C ARG A 465 -28.99 25.29 -17.99
N ALA A 466 -29.08 25.06 -19.31
CA ALA A 466 -28.95 23.70 -19.83
C ALA A 466 -27.70 23.03 -19.25
N ASP A 467 -27.84 21.77 -18.88
CA ASP A 467 -26.70 21.02 -18.40
C ASP A 467 -25.54 21.14 -19.40
N PRO A 468 -24.31 21.38 -18.94
CA PRO A 468 -23.17 21.47 -19.82
C PRO A 468 -22.98 20.17 -20.60
N ASP A 469 -22.42 20.25 -21.78
CA ASP A 469 -21.98 19.06 -22.51
C ASP A 469 -20.78 18.43 -21.77
N TRP A 470 -21.09 17.58 -20.81
CA TRP A 470 -20.09 16.89 -19.98
C TRP A 470 -19.18 15.96 -20.79
N ALA A 471 -19.60 15.52 -21.99
CA ALA A 471 -18.76 14.71 -22.86
C ALA A 471 -17.65 15.53 -23.55
N ASN A 472 -17.85 16.84 -23.69
CA ASN A 472 -16.88 17.76 -24.26
C ASN A 472 -16.06 18.43 -23.14
N PHE A 473 -14.87 17.87 -22.84
CA PHE A 473 -13.98 18.40 -21.80
C PHE A 473 -13.65 19.89 -21.97
N ASP A 474 -13.41 20.35 -23.19
CA ASP A 474 -12.98 21.74 -23.43
C ASP A 474 -14.04 22.75 -22.97
N SER A 475 -15.32 22.39 -23.08
CA SER A 475 -16.45 23.22 -22.65
C SER A 475 -16.59 23.32 -21.12
N VAL A 476 -16.06 22.35 -20.37
CA VAL A 476 -16.23 22.23 -18.92
C VAL A 476 -14.91 22.29 -18.15
N SER A 477 -13.78 22.35 -18.82
CA SER A 477 -12.45 22.27 -18.23
C SER A 477 -12.20 23.27 -17.07
N SER A 478 -12.81 24.47 -17.17
CA SER A 478 -12.70 25.51 -16.12
C SER A 478 -13.36 25.14 -14.78
N ARG A 479 -14.14 24.07 -14.75
CA ARG A 479 -14.83 23.58 -13.53
C ARG A 479 -14.03 22.50 -12.79
N PHE A 480 -12.88 22.09 -13.32
CA PHE A 480 -12.09 20.99 -12.79
C PHE A 480 -10.65 21.40 -12.55
N ASP A 481 -10.06 20.81 -11.54
CA ASP A 481 -8.65 21.00 -11.23
C ASP A 481 -7.79 20.16 -12.17
N GLY A 482 -6.73 20.77 -12.70
CA GLY A 482 -5.74 20.05 -13.50
C GLY A 482 -4.83 19.19 -12.63
N VAL A 483 -4.40 18.07 -13.14
CA VAL A 483 -3.36 17.23 -12.55
C VAL A 483 -1.99 17.77 -12.96
N ASP A 484 -1.06 17.93 -12.03
CA ASP A 484 0.25 18.55 -12.31
C ASP A 484 1.20 17.57 -13.04
N ALA A 485 1.09 16.27 -12.76
CA ALA A 485 1.83 15.23 -13.48
C ALA A 485 1.11 13.89 -13.43
N LEU A 486 1.28 13.10 -14.49
CA LEU A 486 0.77 11.72 -14.60
C LEU A 486 1.89 10.78 -15.01
N ILE A 487 1.99 9.63 -14.34
CA ILE A 487 2.92 8.55 -14.70
C ILE A 487 2.11 7.30 -15.03
N ASP A 488 2.15 6.85 -16.29
CA ASP A 488 1.51 5.61 -16.72
C ASP A 488 2.45 4.42 -16.41
N LEU A 489 1.92 3.40 -15.75
CA LEU A 489 2.66 2.18 -15.42
C LEU A 489 2.38 1.04 -16.39
N GLU A 490 1.41 1.22 -17.30
CA GLU A 490 0.97 0.20 -18.27
C GLU A 490 0.63 -1.14 -17.58
N GLY A 491 0.00 -1.06 -16.43
CA GLY A 491 -0.34 -2.19 -15.59
C GLY A 491 -1.32 -1.79 -14.49
N HIS A 492 -2.07 -2.76 -13.96
CA HIS A 492 -3.02 -2.54 -12.87
C HIS A 492 -2.27 -2.22 -11.57
N ILE A 493 -2.51 -1.06 -10.99
CA ILE A 493 -1.92 -0.63 -9.72
C ILE A 493 -2.68 -1.32 -8.59
N ILE A 494 -1.95 -2.07 -7.76
CA ILE A 494 -2.52 -2.86 -6.67
C ILE A 494 -1.91 -2.53 -5.30
N GLY A 495 -1.03 -1.53 -5.19
CA GLY A 495 -0.45 -1.10 -3.94
C GLY A 495 0.45 0.11 -4.09
N MET A 496 0.51 0.96 -3.08
CA MET A 496 1.40 2.12 -3.02
C MET A 496 1.92 2.32 -1.61
N GLY A 497 3.16 2.77 -1.46
CA GLY A 497 3.78 3.12 -0.19
C GLY A 497 4.88 4.17 -0.36
N LEU A 498 5.04 5.03 0.63
CA LEU A 498 6.08 6.07 0.65
C LEU A 498 7.30 5.61 1.44
N SER A 499 8.48 6.06 1.03
CA SER A 499 9.66 5.99 1.89
C SER A 499 9.49 6.90 3.13
N PRO A 500 10.16 6.62 4.27
CA PRO A 500 10.02 7.42 5.49
C PRO A 500 10.34 8.91 5.32
N ASP A 501 11.26 9.22 4.41
CA ASP A 501 11.64 10.58 4.03
C ASP A 501 10.70 11.24 3.01
N HIS A 502 9.65 10.55 2.58
CA HIS A 502 8.72 10.93 1.52
C HIS A 502 9.39 11.29 0.18
N ARG A 503 10.66 10.87 -0.02
CA ARG A 503 11.38 11.11 -1.26
C ARG A 503 10.99 10.17 -2.38
N PHE A 504 10.67 8.92 -2.07
CA PHE A 504 10.39 7.88 -3.03
C PHE A 504 9.01 7.27 -2.80
N LEU A 505 8.28 7.11 -3.90
CA LEU A 505 7.03 6.36 -3.95
C LEU A 505 7.30 4.97 -4.55
N TYR A 506 6.87 3.93 -3.85
CA TYR A 506 6.90 2.54 -4.29
C TYR A 506 5.50 2.11 -4.71
N VAL A 507 5.39 1.46 -5.86
CA VAL A 507 4.08 1.11 -6.45
C VAL A 507 4.08 -0.33 -6.91
N ASN A 508 3.22 -1.15 -6.33
CA ASN A 508 2.90 -2.48 -6.82
C ASN A 508 2.02 -2.38 -8.07
N SER A 509 2.44 -2.97 -9.17
CA SER A 509 1.62 -3.08 -10.36
C SER A 509 1.68 -4.48 -10.97
N ARG A 510 0.59 -4.88 -11.62
CA ARG A 510 0.53 -6.09 -12.45
C ARG A 510 0.54 -5.65 -13.91
N PRO A 511 1.66 -5.83 -14.62
CA PRO A 511 1.84 -5.28 -15.97
C PRO A 511 0.86 -5.88 -16.97
N TRP A 512 0.42 -5.05 -17.93
CA TRP A 512 -0.31 -5.49 -19.09
C TRP A 512 0.63 -6.18 -20.10
N PRO A 513 0.10 -7.05 -20.98
CA PRO A 513 0.88 -7.55 -22.10
C PRO A 513 1.40 -6.40 -22.98
N GLN A 514 2.61 -6.55 -23.51
CA GLN A 514 3.17 -5.56 -24.43
C GLN A 514 2.24 -5.35 -25.62
N ASN A 515 2.06 -4.08 -26.02
CA ASN A 515 1.17 -3.65 -27.11
C ASN A 515 -0.31 -4.01 -26.90
N CYS A 516 -0.79 -4.11 -25.66
CA CYS A 516 -2.19 -4.31 -25.36
C CYS A 516 -3.02 -3.11 -25.86
N VAL A 517 -4.00 -3.38 -26.72
CA VAL A 517 -4.96 -2.38 -27.21
C VAL A 517 -6.25 -2.52 -26.41
N ILE A 518 -6.63 -1.45 -25.71
CA ILE A 518 -7.89 -1.40 -24.95
C ILE A 518 -8.98 -0.89 -25.89
N SER A 519 -9.87 -1.78 -26.30
CA SER A 519 -11.00 -1.45 -27.19
C SER A 519 -12.27 -1.05 -26.43
N ASN A 520 -12.47 -1.63 -25.25
CA ASN A 520 -13.61 -1.36 -24.38
C ASN A 520 -13.11 -0.89 -23.00
N PRO A 521 -13.41 0.35 -22.58
CA PRO A 521 -12.98 0.86 -21.28
C PRO A 521 -13.57 0.10 -20.06
N LEU A 522 -14.68 -0.60 -20.26
CA LEU A 522 -15.36 -1.38 -19.21
C LEU A 522 -14.81 -2.81 -19.08
N GLU A 523 -13.97 -3.25 -20.00
CA GLU A 523 -13.29 -4.54 -19.92
C GLU A 523 -11.86 -4.31 -19.41
N PRO A 524 -11.50 -4.83 -18.23
CA PRO A 524 -10.15 -4.67 -17.73
C PRO A 524 -9.16 -5.44 -18.62
N PRO A 525 -8.01 -4.84 -18.98
CA PRO A 525 -7.01 -5.51 -19.78
C PRO A 525 -6.47 -6.76 -19.07
N PRO A 526 -6.01 -7.78 -19.82
CA PRO A 526 -5.33 -8.92 -19.21
C PRO A 526 -4.11 -8.44 -18.42
N ILE A 527 -3.83 -9.07 -17.28
CA ILE A 527 -2.72 -8.74 -16.38
C ILE A 527 -1.80 -9.92 -16.15
N SER A 528 -0.52 -9.62 -15.90
CA SER A 528 0.47 -10.61 -15.52
C SER A 528 0.20 -11.18 -14.12
N GLN A 529 0.67 -12.42 -13.86
CA GLN A 529 0.73 -12.96 -12.50
C GLN A 529 1.89 -12.39 -11.69
N GLU A 530 2.91 -11.86 -12.35
CA GLU A 530 4.04 -11.22 -11.68
C GLU A 530 3.64 -9.83 -11.21
N ILE A 531 4.08 -9.48 -10.02
CA ILE A 531 3.93 -8.14 -9.46
C ILE A 531 5.25 -7.41 -9.58
N ASP A 532 5.21 -6.20 -10.11
CA ASP A 532 6.36 -5.31 -10.27
C ASP A 532 6.25 -4.16 -9.28
N ILE A 533 7.29 -3.95 -8.46
CA ILE A 533 7.40 -2.75 -7.64
C ILE A 533 8.22 -1.71 -8.41
N HIS A 534 7.56 -0.64 -8.82
CA HIS A 534 8.22 0.52 -9.41
C HIS A 534 8.61 1.51 -8.32
N VAL A 535 9.75 2.17 -8.49
CA VAL A 535 10.21 3.25 -7.61
C VAL A 535 10.17 4.57 -8.37
N ILE A 536 9.48 5.55 -7.81
CA ILE A 536 9.33 6.89 -8.40
C ILE A 536 9.97 7.91 -7.46
N ASP A 537 10.89 8.70 -7.96
CA ASP A 537 11.48 9.83 -7.24
C ASP A 537 10.54 11.03 -7.31
N LEU A 538 10.01 11.47 -6.18
CA LEU A 538 9.04 12.56 -6.09
C LEU A 538 9.62 13.94 -6.36
N GLN A 539 10.93 14.12 -6.35
CA GLN A 539 11.56 15.38 -6.76
C GLN A 539 11.60 15.54 -8.28
N THR A 540 11.87 14.44 -8.98
CA THR A 540 12.03 14.45 -10.44
C THR A 540 10.79 13.92 -11.17
N LEU A 541 9.85 13.31 -10.46
CA LEU A 541 8.68 12.60 -10.97
C LEU A 541 9.03 11.57 -12.06
N LYS A 542 10.14 10.85 -11.84
CA LYS A 542 10.63 9.83 -12.78
C LYS A 542 10.78 8.48 -12.08
N LYS A 543 10.58 7.40 -12.84
CA LYS A 543 10.92 6.04 -12.40
C LYS A 543 12.45 5.97 -12.20
N VAL A 544 12.89 5.44 -11.06
CA VAL A 544 14.31 5.35 -10.69
C VAL A 544 14.64 3.96 -10.15
N GLY A 545 15.94 3.61 -10.14
CA GLY A 545 16.42 2.35 -9.61
C GLY A 545 16.03 1.13 -10.45
N THR A 546 16.16 -0.05 -9.83
CA THR A 546 15.76 -1.33 -10.39
C THR A 546 14.33 -1.66 -9.94
N MET A 547 13.54 -2.20 -10.84
CA MET A 547 12.23 -2.75 -10.52
C MET A 547 12.40 -3.99 -9.63
N LEU A 548 11.70 -4.03 -8.49
CA LEU A 548 11.74 -5.17 -7.58
C LEU A 548 10.68 -6.19 -7.99
N ARG A 549 11.10 -7.42 -8.17
CA ARG A 549 10.23 -8.53 -8.60
C ARG A 549 10.61 -9.80 -7.87
N ALA A 550 9.66 -10.47 -7.26
CA ALA A 550 9.80 -11.80 -6.70
C ALA A 550 8.44 -12.45 -6.43
N HIS A 551 7.42 -11.64 -6.19
CA HIS A 551 6.11 -12.00 -5.68
C HIS A 551 5.06 -12.07 -6.80
N LYS A 552 3.96 -12.80 -6.52
CA LYS A 552 2.94 -13.11 -7.52
C LYS A 552 1.53 -12.87 -7.00
N ALA A 553 0.63 -12.59 -7.95
CA ALA A 553 -0.79 -12.56 -7.74
C ALA A 553 -1.50 -13.36 -8.85
N TYR A 554 -2.56 -14.07 -8.50
CA TYR A 554 -3.26 -15.01 -9.37
C TYR A 554 -4.69 -14.59 -9.68
N THR A 555 -5.26 -13.68 -8.88
CA THR A 555 -6.63 -13.19 -9.06
C THR A 555 -6.81 -12.57 -10.43
N PRO A 556 -7.90 -12.88 -11.16
CA PRO A 556 -8.20 -12.28 -12.45
C PRO A 556 -8.27 -10.75 -12.38
N ASN A 557 -8.06 -10.09 -13.51
CA ASN A 557 -8.12 -8.63 -13.62
C ASN A 557 -9.47 -8.03 -13.24
N THR A 558 -10.57 -8.80 -13.33
CA THR A 558 -11.92 -8.38 -12.91
C THR A 558 -12.15 -8.38 -11.40
N GLU A 559 -11.33 -9.12 -10.67
CA GLU A 559 -11.45 -9.34 -9.22
C GLU A 559 -10.18 -8.93 -8.45
N CYS A 560 -9.30 -8.17 -9.10
CA CYS A 560 -8.01 -7.78 -8.53
C CYS A 560 -8.21 -6.85 -7.32
N PHE A 561 -7.58 -7.15 -6.20
CA PHE A 561 -7.67 -6.39 -4.96
C PHE A 561 -6.34 -5.73 -4.60
N PHE A 562 -6.38 -4.87 -3.58
CA PHE A 562 -5.23 -4.10 -3.15
C PHE A 562 -4.31 -4.95 -2.28
N ILE A 563 -3.00 -4.97 -2.62
CA ILE A 563 -1.94 -5.62 -1.85
C ILE A 563 -1.03 -4.52 -1.31
N PHE A 564 -1.08 -4.34 0.01
CA PHE A 564 -0.32 -3.29 0.66
C PHE A 564 1.16 -3.62 0.72
N LEU A 565 1.97 -2.59 0.55
CA LEU A 565 3.41 -2.60 0.75
C LEU A 565 3.80 -1.54 1.76
N ASP A 566 4.95 -1.72 2.40
CA ASP A 566 5.53 -0.75 3.32
C ASP A 566 7.02 -0.62 3.11
N VAL A 567 7.58 0.53 3.48
CA VAL A 567 8.97 0.90 3.23
C VAL A 567 9.58 1.50 4.49
N CYS A 568 10.67 0.94 4.96
CA CYS A 568 11.50 1.55 6.00
C CYS A 568 12.83 2.07 5.43
N ASP A 569 13.73 2.52 6.28
CA ASP A 569 15.02 3.06 5.83
C ASP A 569 15.89 2.03 5.10
N ASP A 570 15.81 0.77 5.51
CA ASP A 570 16.65 -0.31 4.99
C ASP A 570 15.95 -1.24 4.00
N PHE A 571 14.62 -1.43 4.16
CA PHE A 571 13.89 -2.50 3.50
C PHE A 571 12.62 -2.02 2.82
N VAL A 572 12.17 -2.82 1.86
CA VAL A 572 10.85 -2.74 1.23
C VAL A 572 10.14 -4.07 1.49
N GLY A 573 8.93 -4.02 2.01
CA GLY A 573 8.09 -5.19 2.23
C GLY A 573 6.84 -5.13 1.37
N SER A 574 6.33 -6.28 0.90
CA SER A 574 5.05 -6.40 0.19
C SER A 574 4.34 -7.70 0.52
N GLY A 575 3.01 -7.65 0.56
CA GLY A 575 2.18 -8.83 0.52
C GLY A 575 2.20 -9.51 -0.86
N ALA A 576 1.55 -10.64 -0.99
CA ALA A 576 1.35 -11.36 -2.26
C ALA A 576 0.25 -12.43 -2.14
N GLU A 577 -0.27 -12.90 -3.30
CA GLU A 577 -1.27 -13.97 -3.34
C GLU A 577 -0.65 -15.38 -3.32
N ASP A 578 0.65 -15.51 -3.47
CA ASP A 578 1.38 -16.79 -3.43
C ASP A 578 1.64 -17.30 -2.01
N ARG A 579 0.92 -16.79 -1.02
CA ARG A 579 0.97 -17.15 0.40
C ARG A 579 2.26 -16.77 1.11
N HIS A 580 2.96 -15.75 0.60
CA HIS A 580 4.17 -15.24 1.21
C HIS A 580 4.14 -13.71 1.26
N ALA A 581 4.63 -13.13 2.33
CA ALA A 581 5.14 -11.77 2.28
C ALA A 581 6.59 -11.80 1.77
N TYR A 582 7.03 -10.71 1.18
CA TYR A 582 8.38 -10.58 0.63
C TYR A 582 9.08 -9.36 1.19
N LEU A 583 10.41 -9.45 1.26
CA LEU A 583 11.26 -8.39 1.77
C LEU A 583 12.48 -8.21 0.87
N TRP A 584 12.73 -6.95 0.46
CA TRP A 584 13.89 -6.55 -0.33
C TRP A 584 14.75 -5.57 0.44
N ASP A 585 16.06 -5.62 0.20
CA ASP A 585 16.95 -4.54 0.59
C ASP A 585 16.72 -3.33 -0.30
N ARG A 586 16.51 -2.17 0.30
CA ARG A 586 16.14 -0.93 -0.41
C ARG A 586 17.29 -0.39 -1.27
N TYR A 587 18.54 -0.55 -0.81
CA TYR A 587 19.71 -0.04 -1.54
C TYR A 587 20.16 -0.97 -2.67
N TYR A 588 20.24 -2.28 -2.39
CA TYR A 588 20.72 -3.26 -3.37
C TYR A 588 19.61 -3.77 -4.29
N GLY A 589 18.36 -3.56 -3.97
CA GLY A 589 17.21 -4.02 -4.76
C GLY A 589 17.04 -5.55 -4.81
N MET A 590 17.69 -6.28 -3.90
CA MET A 590 17.64 -7.74 -3.89
C MET A 590 16.58 -8.25 -2.92
N CYS A 591 15.88 -9.32 -3.32
CA CYS A 591 14.98 -10.04 -2.44
C CYS A 591 15.75 -10.79 -1.36
N LEU A 592 15.54 -10.45 -0.09
CA LEU A 592 16.22 -11.04 1.05
C LEU A 592 15.49 -12.24 1.63
N ALA A 593 14.15 -12.19 1.65
CA ALA A 593 13.33 -13.20 2.32
C ALA A 593 11.92 -13.27 1.76
N SER A 594 11.31 -14.44 1.98
CA SER A 594 9.87 -14.68 1.86
C SER A 594 9.34 -15.28 3.15
N PHE A 595 8.19 -14.82 3.61
CA PHE A 595 7.60 -15.14 4.90
C PHE A 595 6.30 -15.93 4.70
N PRO A 596 6.25 -17.21 5.08
CA PRO A 596 5.13 -18.07 4.75
C PRO A 596 3.89 -17.79 5.58
N HIS A 597 2.75 -17.85 4.92
CA HIS A 597 1.40 -17.89 5.46
C HIS A 597 0.63 -19.08 4.87
N ASN A 598 -0.58 -19.32 5.36
CA ASN A 598 -1.43 -20.41 4.83
C ASN A 598 -2.33 -19.92 3.67
N ASP A 599 -2.48 -18.60 3.52
CA ASP A 599 -3.30 -17.96 2.49
C ASP A 599 -2.68 -16.63 2.04
N VAL A 600 -3.39 -15.87 1.21
CA VAL A 600 -2.97 -14.56 0.66
C VAL A 600 -2.47 -13.64 1.78
N VAL A 601 -1.35 -12.97 1.53
CA VAL A 601 -0.82 -11.93 2.41
C VAL A 601 -1.24 -10.56 1.89
N ASN A 602 -2.17 -9.92 2.60
CA ASN A 602 -2.78 -8.67 2.17
C ASN A 602 -1.92 -7.44 2.48
N SER A 603 -1.27 -7.44 3.64
CA SER A 603 -0.56 -6.25 4.13
C SER A 603 0.66 -6.62 4.95
N VAL A 604 1.60 -5.70 4.92
CA VAL A 604 2.83 -5.75 5.72
C VAL A 604 3.11 -4.38 6.31
N ALA A 605 3.84 -4.33 7.43
CA ALA A 605 4.27 -3.08 8.03
C ALA A 605 5.60 -3.25 8.77
N PHE A 606 6.47 -2.23 8.69
CA PHE A 606 7.67 -2.10 9.51
C PHE A 606 7.41 -1.20 10.71
N ASN A 607 8.03 -1.50 11.83
CA ASN A 607 8.06 -0.56 12.93
C ASN A 607 8.96 0.64 12.55
N PRO A 608 8.45 1.88 12.52
CA PRO A 608 9.20 3.04 12.06
C PRO A 608 10.36 3.46 12.99
N LYS A 609 10.45 2.87 14.19
CA LYS A 609 11.54 3.08 15.15
C LYS A 609 12.44 1.87 15.33
N ASP A 610 12.07 0.73 14.74
CA ASP A 610 12.79 -0.53 14.85
C ASP A 610 12.66 -1.29 13.52
N ASN A 611 13.52 -1.00 12.55
CA ASN A 611 13.54 -1.66 11.24
C ASN A 611 13.73 -3.19 11.33
N GLU A 612 14.07 -3.70 12.53
CA GLU A 612 14.26 -5.11 12.82
C GLU A 612 12.96 -5.82 13.25
N MET A 613 11.83 -5.08 13.28
CA MET A 613 10.49 -5.61 13.53
C MET A 613 9.61 -5.43 12.30
N PHE A 614 9.09 -6.55 11.79
CA PHE A 614 8.23 -6.63 10.62
C PHE A 614 6.96 -7.42 10.94
N ILE A 615 5.82 -6.96 10.44
CA ILE A 615 4.51 -7.62 10.63
C ILE A 615 3.94 -7.96 9.26
N SER A 616 3.32 -9.14 9.15
CA SER A 616 2.54 -9.56 7.98
C SER A 616 1.15 -10.04 8.39
N THR A 617 0.13 -9.71 7.59
CA THR A 617 -1.28 -10.08 7.82
C THR A 617 -1.85 -10.78 6.62
N SER A 618 -2.72 -11.77 6.86
CA SER A 618 -3.15 -12.69 5.83
C SER A 618 -4.64 -13.07 5.93
N ASP A 619 -5.14 -13.59 4.83
CA ASP A 619 -6.45 -14.25 4.72
C ASP A 619 -6.55 -15.52 5.56
N ASP A 620 -5.44 -16.02 6.10
CA ASP A 620 -5.40 -17.13 7.06
C ASP A 620 -5.80 -16.73 8.50
N TYR A 621 -6.22 -15.48 8.70
CA TYR A 621 -6.65 -14.86 9.96
C TYR A 621 -5.51 -14.62 10.96
N GLU A 622 -4.27 -14.92 10.57
CA GLU A 622 -3.08 -14.76 11.41
C GLU A 622 -2.38 -13.41 11.16
N ILE A 623 -1.88 -12.81 12.23
CA ILE A 623 -0.93 -11.71 12.21
C ILE A 623 0.39 -12.28 12.70
N LYS A 624 1.44 -12.22 11.88
CA LYS A 624 2.76 -12.74 12.21
C LYS A 624 3.74 -11.61 12.45
N ILE A 625 4.45 -11.70 13.57
CA ILE A 625 5.48 -10.72 13.97
C ILE A 625 6.84 -11.38 13.80
N TRP A 626 7.68 -10.74 12.97
CA TRP A 626 9.01 -11.18 12.63
C TRP A 626 10.03 -10.22 13.21
N ARG A 627 11.10 -10.74 13.80
CA ARG A 627 12.18 -9.94 14.36
C ARG A 627 13.54 -10.44 13.86
N SER A 628 14.54 -9.55 13.96
CA SER A 628 15.90 -9.90 13.59
C SER A 628 16.58 -10.76 14.69
N GLN A 629 17.67 -11.41 14.31
CA GLN A 629 18.52 -12.14 15.23
C GLN A 629 19.17 -11.20 16.27
N ALA A 630 19.51 -9.97 15.87
CA ALA A 630 20.09 -8.96 16.73
C ALA A 630 19.08 -8.50 17.78
N SER A 631 17.87 -8.13 17.36
CA SER A 631 16.78 -7.71 18.25
C SER A 631 16.40 -8.79 19.27
N ILE A 632 16.36 -10.07 18.86
CA ILE A 632 16.09 -11.20 19.76
C ILE A 632 17.17 -11.34 20.83
N ARG A 633 18.44 -11.23 20.45
CA ARG A 633 19.55 -11.30 21.42
C ARG A 633 19.54 -10.14 22.40
N GLU A 634 19.32 -8.92 21.91
CA GLU A 634 19.31 -7.71 22.74
C GLU A 634 18.15 -7.73 23.74
N ARG A 635 16.97 -8.15 23.33
CA ARG A 635 15.77 -8.19 24.17
C ARG A 635 15.66 -9.45 25.04
N GLY A 636 16.59 -10.39 24.95
CA GLY A 636 16.56 -11.66 25.69
C GLY A 636 15.43 -12.60 25.28
N ILE A 637 14.87 -12.43 24.07
CA ILE A 637 13.71 -13.18 23.58
C ILE A 637 14.08 -14.63 23.20
N ALA A 638 15.35 -14.94 23.04
CA ALA A 638 15.83 -16.24 22.49
C ALA A 638 15.35 -17.48 23.25
N GLU A 639 15.22 -17.42 24.57
CA GLU A 639 14.70 -18.55 25.36
C GLU A 639 13.17 -18.64 25.30
N MET A 640 12.48 -17.50 25.20
CA MET A 640 11.01 -17.47 25.08
C MET A 640 10.52 -17.87 23.70
N SER A 641 11.28 -17.62 22.62
CA SER A 641 10.89 -18.01 21.25
C SER A 641 10.85 -19.52 21.08
N ARG A 642 11.74 -20.31 21.72
CA ARG A 642 11.67 -21.78 21.71
C ARG A 642 10.43 -22.30 22.43
N ALA A 643 10.06 -21.68 23.55
CA ALA A 643 8.82 -22.03 24.25
C ALA A 643 7.58 -21.69 23.44
N ASN A 644 7.60 -20.55 22.71
CA ASN A 644 6.53 -20.16 21.80
C ASN A 644 6.46 -21.03 20.54
N GLU A 645 7.57 -21.45 19.95
CA GLU A 645 7.57 -22.45 18.85
C GLU A 645 6.91 -23.77 19.29
N ILE A 646 7.18 -24.22 20.50
CA ILE A 646 6.56 -25.44 21.05
C ILE A 646 5.06 -25.20 21.28
N ARG A 647 4.68 -24.04 21.78
CA ARG A 647 3.29 -23.62 21.99
C ARG A 647 2.53 -23.48 20.66
N LEU A 648 3.12 -22.85 19.64
CA LEU A 648 2.57 -22.72 18.30
C LEU A 648 2.42 -24.07 17.60
N LYS A 649 3.42 -24.98 17.71
CA LYS A 649 3.32 -26.36 17.22
C LYS A 649 2.18 -27.12 17.91
N ASN A 650 1.96 -26.90 19.19
CA ASN A 650 0.88 -27.53 19.95
C ASN A 650 -0.50 -26.93 19.62
N ILE A 651 -0.58 -25.62 19.34
CA ILE A 651 -1.81 -24.94 18.88
C ILE A 651 -2.16 -25.39 17.47
N LYS A 652 -1.18 -25.49 16.55
CA LYS A 652 -1.38 -26.01 15.20
C LYS A 652 -1.86 -27.46 15.23
N LYS A 653 -1.29 -28.33 16.06
CA LYS A 653 -1.79 -29.71 16.24
C LYS A 653 -3.24 -29.75 16.72
N LYS A 654 -3.62 -28.91 17.70
CA LYS A 654 -5.01 -28.83 18.17
C LYS A 654 -5.94 -28.23 17.11
N GLY A 655 -5.48 -27.25 16.32
CA GLY A 655 -6.24 -26.65 15.23
C GLY A 655 -6.45 -27.60 14.05
N GLU A 656 -5.47 -28.45 13.73
CA GLU A 656 -5.59 -29.49 12.71
C GLU A 656 -6.53 -30.62 13.15
N GLU A 657 -6.59 -30.93 14.43
CA GLU A 657 -7.59 -31.89 14.99
C GLU A 657 -9.03 -31.36 14.95
N VAL A 658 -9.22 -30.02 15.00
CA VAL A 658 -10.55 -29.39 14.96
C VAL A 658 -10.99 -29.03 13.51
N LYS A 659 -10.05 -28.88 12.57
CA LYS A 659 -10.33 -28.45 11.18
C LYS A 659 -10.26 -29.57 10.13
N ARG A 660 -10.33 -30.83 10.50
CA ARG A 660 -10.56 -31.90 9.52
C ARG A 660 -12.06 -32.11 9.33
N PRO A 661 -12.71 -31.53 8.30
CA PRO A 661 -13.92 -32.12 7.79
C PRO A 661 -13.49 -33.44 7.16
N THR A 662 -14.03 -34.54 7.65
CA THR A 662 -13.95 -35.86 7.01
C THR A 662 -14.72 -35.79 5.69
N TYR A 663 -14.04 -35.39 4.62
CA TYR A 663 -14.52 -35.72 3.28
C TYR A 663 -14.24 -37.19 3.06
N THR A 664 -15.24 -38.02 3.31
CA THR A 664 -15.29 -39.37 2.78
C THR A 664 -15.42 -39.26 1.27
N ALA A 665 -14.34 -39.57 0.57
CA ALA A 665 -14.39 -39.83 -0.85
C ALA A 665 -15.36 -41.01 -1.05
N ASN A 666 -16.51 -40.79 -1.66
CA ASN A 666 -17.36 -41.83 -2.16
C ASN A 666 -16.63 -42.51 -3.33
N ASP A 667 -16.18 -43.71 -3.08
CA ASP A 667 -15.69 -44.65 -4.11
C ASP A 667 -16.78 -44.86 -5.17
N GLY A 668 -16.61 -44.18 -6.29
CA GLY A 668 -17.41 -44.43 -7.49
C GLY A 668 -17.10 -45.79 -8.05
N LYS A 669 -17.96 -46.77 -7.77
CA LYS A 669 -18.01 -48.04 -8.48
C LYS A 669 -18.43 -47.78 -9.93
N SER A 670 -17.54 -48.12 -10.83
CA SER A 670 -17.85 -48.32 -12.24
C SER A 670 -18.85 -49.47 -12.39
N ILE A 671 -19.93 -49.23 -13.13
CA ILE A 671 -20.75 -50.29 -13.72
C ILE A 671 -20.82 -49.98 -15.23
N ASN A 672 -20.26 -50.94 -15.99
CA ASN A 672 -20.38 -51.25 -17.42
C ASN A 672 -20.86 -50.17 -18.40
#